data_475e27b2a5542f802c978cef840afdb0
#
_entry.id   475e27b2a5542f802c978cef840afdb0
#
_cell.length_a   1.000
_cell.length_b   1.000
_cell.length_c   1.000
_cell.angle_alpha   90.00
_cell.angle_beta   90.00
_cell.angle_gamma   90.00
#
_symmetry.space_group_name_H-M   'P 1'
#
loop_
_entity.id
_entity.type
_entity.pdbx_description
1 polymer ?
#
loop_
_entity_poly.entity_id
_entity_poly.type
_entity_poly.pdbx_seq_one_letter_code
_entity_poly.pdbx_strand_id
1 'polypeptide(L)'
;MIILIMDKEQFAAEIRAGIPDVLPEPMPYDTEINHAPKRKDILTPAEKKLALRNALRYFPKKFHAELAPEFADELETYGRIYMYRFRPKYEMYARPIDEYPHRSLQAAAIMLMIQNNLNPAVAQHPHELIVYGGNGAIFQNWAQYRLTMKYLSEMTDEQTLVMYSGHPLGLFPSHRNAPRVVVTNGMVIPNYSKPDDWERFNALGVSQYGQMTAGSYMYIGPQGIVHGTTITVLNAARMQMKKEPGRSDIRGMLFVSSGLGGMSGAQPKAGNIAGVVSVVAEINPLAARKRYDQGWVDELHDNLDELMPAIRKAVGERKAVSMAYVGNVVDLWERLADEGIKVDLGSDQTSLHNPWAGGYYPVGMTLEESKEMMAANPAAFRERVQASLRRQVAAINRLAERGMYFFDYGNAFLLQSQRAGADIMGADGRFRYPSYVQDIMGPMFFDYGFGPFRWVCTSGDPKDLEATDRIATAVLEGIRKTAPEEIKHQLDDNIHWIKEAGPNHLVVGSQARILYADAEGRTKIALAFNEAIRRGEISRPVVLGRDHHDVSGTDSPFRETSNIYDGSQFCADMAVQNVIGDSFRGATWVSLHNGGGVGWGEVINGGFGMVIDGGDDSDRHIREMLFWDVNNGIARRSWARNEGSMHSIVREMERTPGLKVTMPNIVDDSVVDSVFGS
;
A
#
# COMPACT_ATOMS: atom_id res chain seq x y z
N MET A 1 -1.47 -24.57 -21.32
CA MET A 1 -2.94 -24.33 -21.42
C MET A 1 -3.16 -23.27 -22.49
N ILE A 2 -3.89 -23.54 -23.58
CA ILE A 2 -4.22 -22.52 -24.59
C ILE A 2 -5.19 -21.56 -23.90
N ILE A 3 -4.72 -20.36 -23.63
CA ILE A 3 -5.55 -19.28 -23.07
C ILE A 3 -6.46 -18.84 -24.21
N LEU A 4 -7.73 -19.19 -24.17
CA LEU A 4 -8.74 -18.68 -25.08
C LEU A 4 -9.01 -17.23 -24.70
N ILE A 5 -8.61 -16.30 -25.56
CA ILE A 5 -9.06 -14.90 -25.47
C ILE A 5 -10.59 -14.96 -25.66
N MET A 6 -11.30 -14.83 -24.56
CA MET A 6 -12.77 -14.86 -24.55
C MET A 6 -13.28 -13.57 -25.19
N ASP A 7 -14.21 -13.68 -26.14
CA ASP A 7 -14.84 -12.49 -26.71
C ASP A 7 -15.72 -11.74 -25.69
N LYS A 8 -16.13 -10.53 -26.03
CA LYS A 8 -16.90 -9.66 -25.12
C LYS A 8 -18.22 -10.30 -24.68
N GLU A 9 -18.92 -11.02 -25.56
CA GLU A 9 -20.23 -11.62 -25.25
C GLU A 9 -20.07 -12.81 -24.31
N GLN A 10 -19.09 -13.67 -24.54
CA GLN A 10 -18.75 -14.79 -23.67
C GLN A 10 -18.29 -14.33 -22.30
N PHE A 11 -17.45 -13.30 -22.24
CA PHE A 11 -17.02 -12.68 -20.99
C PHE A 11 -18.19 -12.11 -20.19
N ALA A 12 -19.09 -11.38 -20.86
CA ALA A 12 -20.30 -10.84 -20.23
C ALA A 12 -21.24 -11.95 -19.73
N ALA A 13 -21.39 -13.01 -20.48
CA ALA A 13 -22.21 -14.14 -20.09
C ALA A 13 -21.65 -14.86 -18.84
N GLU A 14 -20.34 -15.06 -18.77
CA GLU A 14 -19.72 -15.71 -17.60
C GLU A 14 -19.83 -14.85 -16.33
N ILE A 15 -19.68 -13.52 -16.44
CA ILE A 15 -19.91 -12.61 -15.31
C ILE A 15 -21.36 -12.71 -14.83
N ARG A 16 -22.34 -12.63 -15.72
CA ARG A 16 -23.76 -12.68 -15.36
C ARG A 16 -24.19 -14.04 -14.77
N ALA A 17 -23.55 -15.12 -15.17
CA ALA A 17 -23.83 -16.43 -14.63
C ALA A 17 -23.54 -16.51 -13.11
N GLY A 18 -22.53 -15.81 -12.61
CA GLY A 18 -22.13 -15.89 -11.20
C GLY A 18 -21.70 -17.30 -10.83
N ILE A 19 -22.35 -17.90 -9.81
CA ILE A 19 -22.14 -19.31 -9.47
C ILE A 19 -22.87 -20.17 -10.51
N PRO A 20 -22.18 -21.09 -11.22
CA PRO A 20 -22.77 -21.87 -12.29
C PRO A 20 -23.86 -22.85 -11.79
N ASP A 21 -24.90 -23.03 -12.59
CA ASP A 21 -25.96 -24.03 -12.33
C ASP A 21 -25.52 -25.49 -12.55
N VAL A 22 -24.38 -25.67 -13.20
CA VAL A 22 -23.70 -26.96 -13.40
C VAL A 22 -22.27 -26.78 -12.85
N LEU A 23 -21.81 -27.73 -12.06
CA LEU A 23 -20.47 -27.69 -11.50
C LEU A 23 -19.41 -27.71 -12.63
N PRO A 24 -18.46 -26.78 -12.61
CA PRO A 24 -17.29 -26.84 -13.49
C PRO A 24 -16.48 -28.12 -13.18
N GLU A 25 -15.69 -28.56 -14.14
CA GLU A 25 -14.68 -29.60 -13.86
C GLU A 25 -13.67 -29.09 -12.81
N PRO A 26 -13.19 -29.96 -11.90
CA PRO A 26 -12.14 -29.60 -10.96
C PRO A 26 -10.91 -29.02 -11.67
N MET A 27 -10.35 -27.92 -11.17
CA MET A 27 -9.13 -27.37 -11.74
C MET A 27 -7.91 -28.06 -11.13
N PRO A 28 -6.98 -28.56 -11.97
CA PRO A 28 -5.75 -29.13 -11.45
C PRO A 28 -4.92 -28.04 -10.75
N TYR A 29 -4.21 -28.45 -9.70
CA TYR A 29 -3.22 -27.59 -9.05
C TYR A 29 -2.07 -27.33 -10.02
N ASP A 30 -1.80 -26.08 -10.31
CA ASP A 30 -0.76 -25.65 -11.25
C ASP A 30 0.53 -25.33 -10.47
N THR A 31 1.51 -26.21 -10.55
CA THR A 31 2.80 -26.05 -9.85
C THR A 31 3.72 -25.00 -10.46
N GLU A 32 3.42 -24.49 -11.65
CA GLU A 32 4.22 -23.47 -12.34
C GLU A 32 3.96 -22.06 -11.83
N ILE A 33 2.90 -21.84 -11.05
CA ILE A 33 2.55 -20.54 -10.50
C ILE A 33 3.02 -20.37 -9.06
N ASN A 34 3.20 -19.11 -8.65
CA ASN A 34 3.57 -18.76 -7.29
C ASN A 34 2.32 -18.73 -6.39
N HIS A 35 1.99 -19.89 -5.80
CA HIS A 35 0.90 -20.00 -4.84
C HIS A 35 1.21 -19.36 -3.49
N ALA A 36 0.14 -18.95 -2.78
CA ALA A 36 0.25 -18.50 -1.41
C ALA A 36 0.76 -19.63 -0.49
N PRO A 37 1.59 -19.33 0.51
CA PRO A 37 2.02 -20.32 1.48
C PRO A 37 0.83 -20.96 2.22
N LYS A 38 0.96 -22.22 2.56
CA LYS A 38 0.00 -22.90 3.45
C LYS A 38 -0.21 -22.09 4.72
N ARG A 39 -1.47 -21.88 5.08
CA ARG A 39 -1.82 -21.19 6.32
C ARG A 39 -1.79 -22.17 7.51
N LYS A 40 -1.62 -21.58 8.70
CA LYS A 40 -1.65 -22.33 9.98
C LYS A 40 -2.97 -23.09 10.10
N ASP A 41 -2.89 -24.38 10.42
CA ASP A 41 -4.05 -25.16 10.87
C ASP A 41 -4.36 -24.80 12.31
N ILE A 42 -5.45 -24.08 12.52
CA ILE A 42 -5.83 -23.50 13.82
C ILE A 42 -7.21 -23.96 14.27
N LEU A 43 -7.98 -24.62 13.39
CA LEU A 43 -9.35 -24.99 13.67
C LEU A 43 -9.42 -26.32 14.41
N THR A 44 -10.28 -26.36 15.44
CA THR A 44 -10.69 -27.62 16.05
C THR A 44 -11.55 -28.47 15.08
N PRO A 45 -11.72 -29.78 15.33
CA PRO A 45 -12.58 -30.63 14.47
C PRO A 45 -14.02 -30.11 14.33
N ALA A 46 -14.57 -29.50 15.39
CA ALA A 46 -15.90 -28.90 15.33
C ALA A 46 -15.91 -27.63 14.44
N GLU A 47 -14.86 -26.82 14.51
CA GLU A 47 -14.72 -25.62 13.70
C GLU A 47 -14.42 -25.94 12.24
N LYS A 48 -13.69 -27.01 11.90
CA LYS A 48 -13.53 -27.49 10.52
C LYS A 48 -14.89 -27.83 9.91
N LYS A 49 -15.79 -28.48 10.67
CA LYS A 49 -17.17 -28.71 10.23
C LYS A 49 -17.94 -27.41 10.02
N LEU A 50 -17.73 -26.40 10.85
CA LEU A 50 -18.35 -25.10 10.70
C LEU A 50 -17.81 -24.36 9.45
N ALA A 51 -16.50 -24.37 9.23
CA ALA A 51 -15.87 -23.80 8.04
C ALA A 51 -16.42 -24.42 6.76
N LEU A 52 -16.57 -25.75 6.73
CA LEU A 52 -17.16 -26.47 5.60
C LEU A 52 -18.64 -26.08 5.37
N ARG A 53 -19.44 -25.95 6.43
CA ARG A 53 -20.82 -25.43 6.31
C ARG A 53 -20.85 -24.01 5.75
N ASN A 54 -19.94 -23.16 6.20
CA ASN A 54 -19.81 -21.80 5.70
C ASN A 54 -19.39 -21.74 4.23
N ALA A 55 -18.58 -22.66 3.76
CA ALA A 55 -18.22 -22.79 2.37
C ALA A 55 -19.39 -23.32 1.51
N LEU A 56 -20.05 -24.37 1.95
CA LEU A 56 -21.13 -25.01 1.20
C LEU A 56 -22.38 -24.12 1.06
N ARG A 57 -22.61 -23.15 1.95
CA ARG A 57 -23.77 -22.23 1.89
C ARG A 57 -23.87 -21.40 0.61
N TYR A 58 -22.78 -21.27 -0.16
CA TYR A 58 -22.78 -20.58 -1.45
C TYR A 58 -23.48 -21.36 -2.56
N PHE A 59 -23.71 -22.66 -2.36
CA PHE A 59 -24.12 -23.58 -3.42
C PHE A 59 -25.47 -24.24 -3.13
N PRO A 60 -26.26 -24.54 -4.19
CA PRO A 60 -27.47 -25.37 -4.06
C PRO A 60 -27.16 -26.70 -3.39
N LYS A 61 -28.11 -27.19 -2.57
CA LYS A 61 -27.97 -28.44 -1.81
C LYS A 61 -27.59 -29.68 -2.67
N LYS A 62 -28.00 -29.69 -3.93
CA LYS A 62 -27.68 -30.79 -4.89
C LYS A 62 -26.16 -30.98 -5.09
N PHE A 63 -25.34 -29.93 -4.87
CA PHE A 63 -23.90 -29.99 -5.06
C PHE A 63 -23.11 -30.27 -3.78
N HIS A 64 -23.76 -30.24 -2.62
CA HIS A 64 -23.04 -30.30 -1.34
C HIS A 64 -22.28 -31.63 -1.18
N ALA A 65 -22.84 -32.77 -1.63
CA ALA A 65 -22.18 -34.06 -1.50
C ALA A 65 -20.90 -34.19 -2.34
N GLU A 66 -20.85 -33.49 -3.49
CA GLU A 66 -19.69 -33.48 -4.37
C GLU A 66 -18.62 -32.47 -3.90
N LEU A 67 -19.06 -31.28 -3.46
CA LEU A 67 -18.14 -30.23 -3.06
C LEU A 67 -17.55 -30.41 -1.64
N ALA A 68 -18.25 -31.10 -0.75
CA ALA A 68 -17.79 -31.22 0.65
C ALA A 68 -16.42 -31.90 0.79
N PRO A 69 -16.11 -33.03 0.12
CA PRO A 69 -14.77 -33.61 0.19
C PRO A 69 -13.70 -32.71 -0.43
N GLU A 70 -13.99 -32.03 -1.54
CA GLU A 70 -13.07 -31.12 -2.19
C GLU A 70 -12.71 -29.93 -1.29
N PHE A 71 -13.69 -29.28 -0.67
CA PHE A 71 -13.45 -28.13 0.24
C PHE A 71 -12.79 -28.58 1.56
N ALA A 72 -13.05 -29.82 2.01
CA ALA A 72 -12.34 -30.36 3.16
C ALA A 72 -10.86 -30.59 2.83
N ASP A 73 -10.54 -31.07 1.64
CA ASP A 73 -9.17 -31.27 1.16
C ASP A 73 -8.43 -29.91 1.01
N GLU A 74 -9.09 -28.89 0.44
CA GLU A 74 -8.53 -27.53 0.40
C GLU A 74 -8.19 -27.02 1.81
N LEU A 75 -9.09 -27.19 2.78
CA LEU A 75 -8.88 -26.75 4.15
C LEU A 75 -7.69 -27.45 4.82
N GLU A 76 -7.54 -28.76 4.62
CA GLU A 76 -6.42 -29.55 5.17
C GLU A 76 -5.11 -29.22 4.45
N THR A 77 -5.17 -29.04 3.14
CA THR A 77 -3.99 -28.79 2.31
C THR A 77 -3.46 -27.36 2.48
N TYR A 78 -4.34 -26.36 2.44
CA TYR A 78 -3.97 -24.95 2.40
C TYR A 78 -4.26 -24.19 3.71
N GLY A 79 -5.01 -24.80 4.63
CA GLY A 79 -5.52 -24.12 5.83
C GLY A 79 -6.67 -23.14 5.54
N ARG A 80 -7.14 -23.09 4.30
CA ARG A 80 -8.23 -22.20 3.80
C ARG A 80 -9.01 -22.91 2.71
N ILE A 81 -10.26 -22.45 2.48
CA ILE A 81 -11.12 -22.93 1.40
C ILE A 81 -11.22 -21.83 0.35
N TYR A 82 -10.42 -21.95 -0.71
CA TYR A 82 -10.36 -20.98 -1.81
C TYR A 82 -11.40 -21.22 -2.90
N MET A 83 -11.95 -22.43 -2.98
CA MET A 83 -12.91 -22.84 -4.02
C MET A 83 -12.32 -22.71 -5.43
N TYR A 84 -11.11 -23.23 -5.64
CA TYR A 84 -10.35 -23.13 -6.90
C TYR A 84 -11.15 -23.55 -8.13
N ARG A 85 -11.98 -24.58 -8.03
CA ARG A 85 -12.89 -25.05 -9.08
C ARG A 85 -13.73 -23.92 -9.70
N PHE A 86 -14.04 -22.88 -8.91
CA PHE A 86 -14.90 -21.78 -9.32
C PHE A 86 -14.12 -20.58 -9.86
N ARG A 87 -12.81 -20.68 -10.02
CA ARG A 87 -12.02 -19.65 -10.69
C ARG A 87 -12.55 -19.45 -12.12
N PRO A 88 -12.75 -18.18 -12.57
CA PRO A 88 -13.18 -17.92 -13.94
C PRO A 88 -12.20 -18.46 -14.97
N LYS A 89 -12.71 -18.80 -16.16
CA LYS A 89 -11.87 -19.28 -17.26
C LYS A 89 -11.26 -18.16 -18.11
N TYR A 90 -11.73 -16.92 -17.94
CA TYR A 90 -11.18 -15.76 -18.63
C TYR A 90 -9.91 -15.25 -17.93
N GLU A 91 -9.08 -14.58 -18.72
CA GLU A 91 -7.89 -13.93 -18.19
C GLU A 91 -8.26 -12.79 -17.24
N MET A 92 -7.53 -12.73 -16.12
CA MET A 92 -7.74 -11.74 -15.10
C MET A 92 -6.86 -10.51 -15.37
N TYR A 93 -7.44 -9.52 -16.06
CA TYR A 93 -6.86 -8.19 -16.30
C TYR A 93 -7.97 -7.15 -16.46
N ALA A 94 -7.65 -5.89 -16.24
CA ALA A 94 -8.59 -4.79 -16.49
C ALA A 94 -8.79 -4.61 -17.99
N ARG A 95 -10.00 -4.89 -18.47
CA ARG A 95 -10.43 -4.63 -19.84
C ARG A 95 -10.91 -3.18 -19.97
N PRO A 96 -10.97 -2.61 -21.18
CA PRO A 96 -11.67 -1.35 -21.40
C PRO A 96 -13.07 -1.37 -20.79
N ILE A 97 -13.49 -0.26 -20.16
CA ILE A 97 -14.75 -0.20 -19.40
C ILE A 97 -15.98 -0.63 -20.20
N ASP A 98 -15.98 -0.37 -21.49
CA ASP A 98 -17.08 -0.72 -22.40
C ASP A 98 -17.26 -2.23 -22.63
N GLU A 99 -16.32 -3.06 -22.21
CA GLU A 99 -16.42 -4.53 -22.33
C GLU A 99 -17.19 -5.16 -21.18
N TYR A 100 -17.33 -4.46 -20.06
CA TYR A 100 -18.04 -5.01 -18.89
C TYR A 100 -19.56 -4.96 -19.08
N PRO A 101 -20.28 -6.07 -18.73
CA PRO A 101 -21.73 -6.05 -18.71
C PRO A 101 -22.21 -5.19 -17.53
N HIS A 102 -22.97 -4.13 -17.79
CA HIS A 102 -23.41 -3.23 -16.71
C HIS A 102 -24.75 -2.55 -17.02
N ARG A 103 -25.43 -2.10 -15.98
CA ARG A 103 -26.54 -1.14 -15.99
C ARG A 103 -26.15 0.19 -15.34
N SER A 104 -25.08 0.19 -14.56
CA SER A 104 -24.44 1.35 -13.96
C SER A 104 -23.00 1.44 -14.46
N LEU A 105 -22.60 2.58 -15.02
CA LEU A 105 -21.22 2.83 -15.46
C LEU A 105 -20.24 2.72 -14.28
N GLN A 106 -20.67 3.18 -13.11
CA GLN A 106 -19.89 3.10 -11.88
C GLN A 106 -19.62 1.64 -11.48
N ALA A 107 -20.60 0.75 -11.66
CA ALA A 107 -20.41 -0.68 -11.41
C ALA A 107 -19.43 -1.33 -12.40
N ALA A 108 -19.42 -0.92 -13.66
CA ALA A 108 -18.43 -1.36 -14.64
C ALA A 108 -17.02 -0.95 -14.22
N ALA A 109 -16.82 0.27 -13.75
CA ALA A 109 -15.53 0.74 -13.23
C ALA A 109 -15.07 -0.06 -12.01
N ILE A 110 -15.97 -0.43 -11.10
CA ILE A 110 -15.63 -1.27 -9.95
C ILE A 110 -15.21 -2.67 -10.40
N MET A 111 -15.92 -3.29 -11.37
CA MET A 111 -15.52 -4.60 -11.94
C MET A 111 -14.12 -4.53 -12.57
N LEU A 112 -13.81 -3.46 -13.30
CA LEU A 112 -12.49 -3.20 -13.87
C LEU A 112 -11.42 -3.15 -12.78
N MET A 113 -11.66 -2.41 -11.72
CA MET A 113 -10.71 -2.27 -10.61
C MET A 113 -10.49 -3.59 -9.87
N ILE A 114 -11.54 -4.39 -9.65
CA ILE A 114 -11.42 -5.74 -9.08
C ILE A 114 -10.52 -6.61 -9.95
N GLN A 115 -10.71 -6.62 -11.27
CA GLN A 115 -9.90 -7.43 -12.18
C GLN A 115 -8.47 -6.91 -12.30
N ASN A 116 -8.24 -5.59 -12.26
CA ASN A 116 -6.90 -5.04 -12.18
C ASN A 116 -6.15 -5.54 -10.95
N ASN A 117 -6.80 -5.56 -9.80
CA ASN A 117 -6.20 -6.05 -8.54
C ASN A 117 -5.84 -7.53 -8.59
N LEU A 118 -6.52 -8.34 -9.41
CA LEU A 118 -6.27 -9.78 -9.58
C LEU A 118 -5.43 -10.12 -10.82
N ASN A 119 -5.00 -9.11 -11.58
CA ASN A 119 -4.09 -9.31 -12.70
C ASN A 119 -2.80 -9.98 -12.22
N PRO A 120 -2.34 -11.10 -12.83
CA PRO A 120 -1.11 -11.79 -12.44
C PRO A 120 0.16 -10.92 -12.47
N ALA A 121 0.17 -9.85 -13.26
CA ALA A 121 1.25 -8.87 -13.25
C ALA A 121 1.19 -7.92 -12.03
N VAL A 122 0.03 -7.79 -11.37
CA VAL A 122 -0.24 -6.90 -10.24
C VAL A 122 -0.29 -7.67 -8.93
N ALA A 123 -1.06 -8.74 -8.87
CA ALA A 123 -1.29 -9.53 -7.67
C ALA A 123 -0.13 -10.46 -7.32
N GLN A 124 0.11 -10.63 -6.03
CA GLN A 124 1.16 -11.54 -5.52
C GLN A 124 0.77 -13.00 -5.69
N HIS A 125 -0.46 -13.37 -5.31
CA HIS A 125 -1.01 -14.71 -5.41
C HIS A 125 -2.45 -14.64 -5.95
N PRO A 126 -2.62 -14.40 -7.25
CA PRO A 126 -3.94 -14.14 -7.83
C PRO A 126 -4.88 -15.36 -7.75
N HIS A 127 -4.36 -16.56 -7.71
CA HIS A 127 -5.18 -17.78 -7.57
C HIS A 127 -5.81 -17.90 -6.18
N GLU A 128 -5.17 -17.37 -5.16
CA GLU A 128 -5.67 -17.27 -3.78
C GLU A 128 -6.31 -15.92 -3.47
N LEU A 129 -6.55 -15.08 -4.51
CA LEU A 129 -7.19 -13.78 -4.39
C LEU A 129 -6.39 -12.79 -3.51
N ILE A 130 -5.09 -13.03 -3.35
CA ILE A 130 -4.17 -12.20 -2.55
C ILE A 130 -3.44 -11.22 -3.47
N VAL A 131 -3.60 -9.94 -3.17
CA VAL A 131 -3.05 -8.85 -3.99
C VAL A 131 -1.62 -8.52 -3.56
N TYR A 132 -1.38 -8.23 -2.28
CA TYR A 132 -0.03 -7.95 -1.76
C TYR A 132 0.08 -8.22 -0.25
N GLY A 133 1.29 -8.08 0.31
CA GLY A 133 1.55 -8.22 1.74
C GLY A 133 1.40 -9.63 2.29
N GLY A 134 1.46 -10.65 1.44
CA GLY A 134 1.41 -12.08 1.79
C GLY A 134 0.01 -12.61 2.11
N ASN A 135 -0.95 -11.76 2.49
CA ASN A 135 -2.32 -12.16 2.87
C ASN A 135 -3.37 -11.07 2.69
N GLY A 136 -3.02 -9.93 2.12
CA GLY A 136 -3.97 -8.86 1.78
C GLY A 136 -4.88 -9.28 0.63
N ALA A 137 -6.06 -9.80 0.96
CA ALA A 137 -6.99 -10.39 0.01
C ALA A 137 -8.07 -9.43 -0.44
N ILE A 138 -8.54 -9.62 -1.66
CA ILE A 138 -9.70 -8.91 -2.22
C ILE A 138 -11.01 -9.65 -1.93
N PHE A 139 -10.95 -10.99 -1.92
CA PHE A 139 -12.01 -11.90 -1.50
C PHE A 139 -11.39 -13.10 -0.76
N GLN A 140 -12.19 -13.86 -0.02
CA GLN A 140 -11.72 -15.07 0.65
C GLN A 140 -11.73 -16.29 -0.27
N ASN A 141 -12.65 -16.33 -1.26
CA ASN A 141 -12.83 -17.46 -2.18
C ASN A 141 -13.47 -17.02 -3.51
N TRP A 142 -13.40 -17.89 -4.50
CA TRP A 142 -13.88 -17.62 -5.85
C TRP A 142 -15.41 -17.53 -5.98
N ALA A 143 -16.18 -18.11 -5.06
CA ALA A 143 -17.63 -17.91 -5.06
C ALA A 143 -18.00 -16.47 -4.71
N GLN A 144 -17.28 -15.85 -3.77
CA GLN A 144 -17.46 -14.44 -3.43
C GLN A 144 -17.17 -13.53 -4.64
N TYR A 145 -16.06 -13.77 -5.34
CA TYR A 145 -15.73 -13.05 -6.56
C TYR A 145 -16.86 -13.14 -7.59
N ARG A 146 -17.32 -14.37 -7.92
CA ARG A 146 -18.36 -14.59 -8.92
C ARG A 146 -19.67 -13.89 -8.56
N LEU A 147 -20.11 -13.99 -7.32
CA LEU A 147 -21.32 -13.33 -6.85
C LEU A 147 -21.19 -11.80 -6.90
N THR A 148 -20.05 -11.25 -6.52
CA THR A 148 -19.80 -9.81 -6.56
C THR A 148 -19.86 -9.29 -8.00
N MET A 149 -19.16 -9.94 -8.93
CA MET A 149 -19.19 -9.56 -10.35
C MET A 149 -20.60 -9.65 -10.94
N LYS A 150 -21.36 -10.68 -10.58
CA LYS A 150 -22.77 -10.80 -10.98
C LYS A 150 -23.60 -9.63 -10.47
N TYR A 151 -23.57 -9.36 -9.17
CA TYR A 151 -24.32 -8.23 -8.58
C TYR A 151 -23.95 -6.90 -9.21
N LEU A 152 -22.66 -6.63 -9.44
CA LEU A 152 -22.20 -5.43 -10.13
C LEU A 152 -22.74 -5.33 -11.57
N SER A 153 -22.83 -6.46 -12.29
CA SER A 153 -23.37 -6.48 -13.65
C SER A 153 -24.88 -6.20 -13.72
N GLU A 154 -25.60 -6.46 -12.64
CA GLU A 154 -27.07 -6.33 -12.55
C GLU A 154 -27.52 -5.02 -11.88
N MET A 155 -26.68 -4.44 -11.02
CA MET A 155 -27.05 -3.27 -10.21
C MET A 155 -27.33 -2.04 -11.03
N THR A 156 -28.27 -1.23 -10.54
CA THR A 156 -28.61 0.09 -11.06
C THR A 156 -27.95 1.21 -10.25
N ASP A 157 -28.06 2.46 -10.72
CA ASP A 157 -27.58 3.63 -9.99
C ASP A 157 -28.36 3.94 -8.70
N GLU A 158 -29.48 3.26 -8.46
CA GLU A 158 -30.31 3.38 -7.27
C GLU A 158 -30.16 2.20 -6.31
N GLN A 159 -29.02 1.53 -6.34
CA GLN A 159 -28.72 0.40 -5.47
C GLN A 159 -27.32 0.51 -4.86
N THR A 160 -27.16 -0.05 -3.67
CA THR A 160 -25.89 -0.24 -2.99
C THR A 160 -25.65 -1.73 -2.74
N LEU A 161 -24.50 -2.23 -3.19
CA LEU A 161 -23.99 -3.56 -2.83
C LEU A 161 -23.28 -3.47 -1.47
N VAL A 162 -23.74 -4.26 -0.52
CA VAL A 162 -23.12 -4.33 0.81
C VAL A 162 -22.22 -5.54 0.89
N MET A 163 -20.94 -5.32 1.23
CA MET A 163 -19.89 -6.33 1.31
C MET A 163 -19.44 -6.54 2.75
N TYR A 164 -19.41 -7.79 3.19
CA TYR A 164 -18.95 -8.19 4.51
C TYR A 164 -17.79 -9.17 4.37
N SER A 165 -16.58 -8.74 4.68
CA SER A 165 -15.37 -9.58 4.61
C SER A 165 -15.29 -10.41 3.32
N GLY A 166 -15.43 -9.74 2.17
CA GLY A 166 -15.44 -10.33 0.83
C GLY A 166 -16.78 -10.92 0.39
N HIS A 167 -17.71 -11.21 1.33
CA HIS A 167 -19.02 -11.77 0.99
C HIS A 167 -20.01 -10.66 0.58
N PRO A 168 -20.60 -10.73 -0.64
CA PRO A 168 -21.67 -9.83 -1.04
C PRO A 168 -22.98 -10.22 -0.36
N LEU A 169 -23.42 -9.40 0.61
CA LEU A 169 -24.68 -9.63 1.33
C LEU A 169 -25.89 -9.41 0.42
N GLY A 170 -25.80 -8.48 -0.52
CA GLY A 170 -26.86 -8.22 -1.49
C GLY A 170 -26.95 -6.77 -1.95
N LEU A 171 -27.82 -6.54 -2.93
CA LEU A 171 -28.18 -5.22 -3.46
C LEU A 171 -29.34 -4.65 -2.65
N PHE A 172 -29.11 -3.48 -2.08
CA PHE A 172 -30.14 -2.75 -1.32
C PHE A 172 -30.61 -1.51 -2.08
N PRO A 173 -31.91 -1.18 -2.05
CA PRO A 173 -32.39 0.09 -2.58
C PRO A 173 -31.64 1.27 -1.96
N SER A 174 -31.29 2.23 -2.79
CA SER A 174 -30.51 3.40 -2.40
C SER A 174 -30.89 4.58 -3.31
N HIS A 175 -29.99 5.53 -3.50
CA HIS A 175 -30.17 6.66 -4.38
C HIS A 175 -28.87 6.97 -5.14
N ARG A 176 -28.97 7.73 -6.21
CA ARG A 176 -27.90 8.00 -7.16
C ARG A 176 -26.62 8.59 -6.53
N ASN A 177 -26.74 9.35 -5.43
CA ASN A 177 -25.59 9.97 -4.76
C ASN A 177 -25.00 9.10 -3.64
N ALA A 178 -25.60 7.94 -3.32
CA ALA A 178 -25.05 7.01 -2.35
C ALA A 178 -23.95 6.15 -2.98
N PRO A 179 -23.03 5.60 -2.20
CA PRO A 179 -22.05 4.65 -2.71
C PRO A 179 -22.70 3.44 -3.39
N ARG A 180 -22.12 3.03 -4.53
CA ARG A 180 -22.52 1.78 -5.21
C ARG A 180 -22.09 0.57 -4.41
N VAL A 181 -20.97 0.64 -3.69
CA VAL A 181 -20.49 -0.45 -2.84
C VAL A 181 -20.02 0.09 -1.49
N VAL A 182 -20.39 -0.60 -0.43
CA VAL A 182 -19.87 -0.39 0.93
C VAL A 182 -19.17 -1.67 1.36
N VAL A 183 -17.88 -1.58 1.66
CA VAL A 183 -17.02 -2.71 2.04
C VAL A 183 -16.56 -2.58 3.48
N THR A 184 -16.68 -3.66 4.25
CA THR A 184 -15.99 -3.77 5.55
C THR A 184 -15.21 -5.08 5.62
N ASN A 185 -13.96 -5.02 6.06
CA ASN A 185 -13.10 -6.19 6.20
C ASN A 185 -12.47 -6.23 7.59
N GLY A 186 -12.45 -7.41 8.20
CA GLY A 186 -11.70 -7.64 9.42
C GLY A 186 -12.16 -6.83 10.65
N MET A 187 -13.39 -6.39 10.71
CA MET A 187 -13.92 -5.56 11.82
C MET A 187 -14.28 -6.44 13.03
N VAL A 188 -13.29 -7.11 13.60
CA VAL A 188 -13.45 -7.95 14.79
C VAL A 188 -13.52 -7.09 16.03
N ILE A 189 -14.44 -7.45 16.95
CA ILE A 189 -14.62 -6.74 18.22
C ILE A 189 -13.34 -6.84 19.06
N PRO A 190 -12.84 -5.74 19.69
CA PRO A 190 -11.51 -5.68 20.29
C PRO A 190 -11.17 -6.80 21.29
N ASN A 191 -12.09 -7.21 22.14
CA ASN A 191 -11.84 -8.27 23.12
C ASN A 191 -11.72 -9.68 22.49
N TYR A 192 -11.99 -9.82 21.20
CA TYR A 192 -11.92 -11.07 20.43
C TYR A 192 -10.91 -10.96 19.27
N SER A 193 -9.94 -10.06 19.37
CA SER A 193 -9.00 -9.72 18.30
C SER A 193 -7.54 -10.02 18.65
N LYS A 194 -7.29 -11.15 19.30
CA LYS A 194 -5.92 -11.67 19.46
C LYS A 194 -5.41 -12.22 18.13
N PRO A 195 -4.09 -12.31 17.90
CA PRO A 195 -3.53 -12.81 16.63
C PRO A 195 -4.13 -14.13 16.15
N ASP A 196 -4.31 -15.12 17.05
CA ASP A 196 -4.89 -16.40 16.67
C ASP A 196 -6.42 -16.31 16.39
N ASP A 197 -7.14 -15.34 16.94
CA ASP A 197 -8.55 -15.12 16.63
C ASP A 197 -8.74 -14.68 15.17
N TRP A 198 -7.88 -13.79 14.67
CA TRP A 198 -7.90 -13.36 13.27
C TRP A 198 -7.70 -14.53 12.31
N GLU A 199 -6.68 -15.36 12.54
CA GLU A 199 -6.40 -16.53 11.73
C GLU A 199 -7.56 -17.52 11.78
N ARG A 200 -8.15 -17.74 12.95
CA ARG A 200 -9.30 -18.61 13.16
C ARG A 200 -10.54 -18.11 12.41
N PHE A 201 -10.89 -16.83 12.53
CA PHE A 201 -12.05 -16.26 11.84
C PHE A 201 -11.88 -16.26 10.31
N ASN A 202 -10.66 -16.07 9.84
CA ASN A 202 -10.36 -16.17 8.41
C ASN A 202 -10.49 -17.63 7.94
N ALA A 203 -9.98 -18.61 8.68
CA ALA A 203 -10.13 -20.03 8.34
C ALA A 203 -11.59 -20.51 8.37
N LEU A 204 -12.43 -19.94 9.26
CA LEU A 204 -13.87 -20.16 9.28
C LEU A 204 -14.61 -19.51 8.10
N GLY A 205 -13.95 -18.67 7.31
CA GLY A 205 -14.57 -17.95 6.19
C GLY A 205 -15.53 -16.84 6.64
N VAL A 206 -15.29 -16.21 7.82
CA VAL A 206 -16.17 -15.17 8.38
C VAL A 206 -15.48 -13.83 8.57
N SER A 207 -14.16 -13.75 8.43
CA SER A 207 -13.42 -12.49 8.46
C SER A 207 -12.30 -12.49 7.44
N GLN A 208 -12.07 -11.35 6.79
CA GLN A 208 -11.06 -11.18 5.75
C GLN A 208 -10.04 -10.13 6.17
N TYR A 209 -8.77 -10.38 5.87
CA TYR A 209 -7.72 -9.37 5.92
C TYR A 209 -7.70 -8.56 4.61
N GLY A 210 -8.52 -7.53 4.55
CA GLY A 210 -8.56 -6.59 3.43
C GLY A 210 -7.51 -5.50 3.59
N GLN A 211 -6.25 -5.81 3.37
CA GLN A 211 -5.16 -4.88 3.60
C GLN A 211 -5.26 -3.64 2.70
N MET A 212 -5.47 -2.47 3.30
CA MET A 212 -5.40 -1.15 2.63
C MET A 212 -6.01 -1.14 1.22
N THR A 213 -5.27 -0.72 0.19
CA THR A 213 -5.76 -0.59 -1.20
C THR A 213 -6.15 -1.91 -1.85
N ALA A 214 -5.63 -3.06 -1.40
CA ALA A 214 -6.11 -4.36 -1.86
C ALA A 214 -7.59 -4.57 -1.51
N GLY A 215 -7.96 -4.30 -0.26
CA GLY A 215 -9.34 -4.44 0.22
C GLY A 215 -10.32 -3.42 -0.35
N SER A 216 -9.84 -2.29 -0.84
CA SER A 216 -10.66 -1.23 -1.47
C SER A 216 -10.67 -1.27 -3.00
N TYR A 217 -10.08 -2.27 -3.62
CA TYR A 217 -9.97 -2.39 -5.08
C TYR A 217 -9.14 -1.27 -5.75
N MET A 218 -8.33 -0.55 -5.00
CA MET A 218 -7.57 0.63 -5.48
C MET A 218 -6.07 0.38 -5.66
N TYR A 219 -5.60 -0.87 -5.58
CA TYR A 219 -4.21 -1.18 -5.84
C TYR A 219 -3.88 -1.07 -7.33
N ILE A 220 -2.88 -0.27 -7.68
CA ILE A 220 -2.47 0.04 -9.06
C ILE A 220 -1.09 -0.52 -9.41
N GLY A 221 -0.63 -1.52 -8.68
CA GLY A 221 0.69 -2.09 -8.83
C GLY A 221 1.76 -1.31 -8.04
N PRO A 222 3.04 -1.54 -8.35
CA PRO A 222 4.15 -1.08 -7.52
C PRO A 222 4.46 0.41 -7.59
N GLN A 223 3.87 1.18 -8.50
CA GLN A 223 4.22 2.60 -8.62
C GLN A 223 3.88 3.43 -7.37
N GLY A 224 2.90 2.99 -6.56
CA GLY A 224 2.58 3.65 -5.28
C GLY A 224 3.76 3.63 -4.30
N ILE A 225 4.40 2.47 -4.14
CA ILE A 225 5.56 2.36 -3.25
C ILE A 225 6.81 3.02 -3.86
N VAL A 226 6.99 2.98 -5.19
CA VAL A 226 8.10 3.70 -5.85
C VAL A 226 7.96 5.20 -5.60
N HIS A 227 6.75 5.75 -5.76
CA HIS A 227 6.46 7.16 -5.47
C HIS A 227 6.75 7.51 -4.01
N GLY A 228 6.16 6.79 -3.06
CA GLY A 228 6.36 7.03 -1.63
C GLY A 228 7.83 6.95 -1.21
N THR A 229 8.58 5.98 -1.76
CA THR A 229 10.02 5.86 -1.51
C THR A 229 10.81 7.01 -2.13
N THR A 230 10.48 7.43 -3.36
CA THR A 230 11.13 8.59 -4.01
C THR A 230 10.97 9.85 -3.16
N ILE A 231 9.75 10.13 -2.73
CA ILE A 231 9.44 11.29 -1.89
C ILE A 231 10.16 11.20 -0.53
N THR A 232 10.21 10.02 0.08
CA THR A 232 10.92 9.79 1.34
C THR A 232 12.42 10.06 1.18
N VAL A 233 13.06 9.53 0.13
CA VAL A 233 14.49 9.73 -0.16
C VAL A 233 14.81 11.20 -0.42
N LEU A 234 13.97 11.91 -1.21
CA LEU A 234 14.13 13.35 -1.46
C LEU A 234 14.11 14.18 -0.18
N ASN A 235 13.18 13.85 0.74
CA ASN A 235 13.05 14.59 1.98
C ASN A 235 14.12 14.23 3.01
N ALA A 236 14.48 12.95 3.13
CA ALA A 236 15.64 12.54 3.93
C ALA A 236 16.93 13.21 3.45
N ALA A 237 17.11 13.31 2.12
CA ALA A 237 18.25 14.03 1.54
C ALA A 237 18.25 15.52 1.89
N ARG A 238 17.08 16.20 1.87
CA ARG A 238 16.96 17.59 2.32
C ARG A 238 17.31 17.75 3.80
N MET A 239 16.87 16.85 4.65
CA MET A 239 17.23 16.85 6.08
C MET A 239 18.72 16.67 6.28
N GLN A 240 19.36 15.78 5.51
CA GLN A 240 20.80 15.57 5.55
C GLN A 240 21.56 16.79 5.01
N MET A 241 21.14 17.39 3.91
CA MET A 241 21.78 18.59 3.34
C MET A 241 21.74 19.78 4.30
N LYS A 242 20.70 19.95 5.14
CA LYS A 242 20.66 20.99 6.17
C LYS A 242 21.82 20.87 7.17
N LYS A 243 22.38 19.66 7.35
CA LYS A 243 23.52 19.39 8.23
C LYS A 243 24.88 19.54 7.54
N GLU A 244 24.89 19.71 6.20
CA GLU A 244 26.10 19.84 5.37
C GLU A 244 26.13 21.23 4.70
N PRO A 245 26.68 22.27 5.36
CA PRO A 245 26.76 23.59 4.76
C PRO A 245 27.48 23.58 3.40
N GLY A 246 26.85 24.18 2.39
CA GLY A 246 27.40 24.25 1.02
C GLY A 246 26.97 23.14 0.08
N ARG A 247 26.28 22.12 0.54
CA ARG A 247 25.67 21.10 -0.34
C ARG A 247 24.27 21.57 -0.76
N SER A 248 24.08 21.77 -2.05
CA SER A 248 22.79 22.22 -2.64
C SER A 248 22.13 21.19 -3.55
N ASP A 249 22.75 20.00 -3.71
CA ASP A 249 22.35 19.02 -4.68
C ASP A 249 22.49 17.59 -4.12
N ILE A 250 21.46 16.75 -4.36
CA ILE A 250 21.44 15.36 -3.88
C ILE A 250 22.24 14.40 -4.76
N ARG A 251 22.62 14.80 -5.98
CA ARG A 251 23.40 13.95 -6.87
C ARG A 251 24.73 13.55 -6.26
N GLY A 252 25.06 12.27 -6.36
CA GLY A 252 26.21 11.67 -5.71
C GLY A 252 26.04 11.39 -4.23
N MET A 253 24.86 11.61 -3.62
CA MET A 253 24.53 11.02 -2.33
C MET A 253 24.40 9.49 -2.47
N LEU A 254 24.94 8.78 -1.48
CA LEU A 254 24.84 7.33 -1.38
C LEU A 254 23.68 6.97 -0.43
N PHE A 255 22.67 6.30 -0.98
CA PHE A 255 21.57 5.68 -0.24
C PHE A 255 21.79 4.16 -0.16
N VAL A 256 21.82 3.60 1.05
CA VAL A 256 22.01 2.17 1.28
C VAL A 256 20.80 1.61 2.02
N SER A 257 20.28 0.48 1.54
CA SER A 257 19.15 -0.21 2.15
C SER A 257 19.19 -1.72 1.88
N SER A 258 18.09 -2.41 2.18
CA SER A 258 17.98 -3.87 2.03
C SER A 258 16.60 -4.31 1.60
N GLY A 259 16.54 -5.48 0.97
CA GLY A 259 15.34 -6.11 0.48
C GLY A 259 14.99 -5.72 -0.96
N LEU A 260 14.74 -6.73 -1.81
CA LEU A 260 14.28 -6.59 -3.20
C LEU A 260 13.01 -7.43 -3.48
N GLY A 261 12.26 -7.70 -2.43
CA GLY A 261 10.98 -8.41 -2.48
C GLY A 261 9.86 -7.60 -3.15
N GLY A 262 8.61 -7.91 -2.81
CA GLY A 262 7.43 -7.25 -3.37
C GLY A 262 7.41 -5.75 -3.15
N MET A 263 7.48 -5.33 -1.91
CA MET A 263 7.44 -3.91 -1.49
C MET A 263 8.84 -3.26 -1.60
N SER A 264 9.83 -3.87 -0.99
CA SER A 264 11.20 -3.34 -0.90
C SER A 264 11.89 -3.21 -2.25
N GLY A 265 11.51 -3.99 -3.25
CA GLY A 265 12.07 -3.92 -4.61
C GLY A 265 11.86 -2.58 -5.32
N ALA A 266 11.04 -1.70 -4.77
CA ALA A 266 10.85 -0.33 -5.27
C ALA A 266 12.04 0.61 -5.00
N GLN A 267 12.87 0.32 -4.00
CA GLN A 267 13.91 1.23 -3.52
C GLN A 267 14.97 1.62 -4.58
N PRO A 268 15.52 0.68 -5.38
CA PRO A 268 16.50 1.03 -6.40
C PRO A 268 15.93 2.01 -7.43
N LYS A 269 14.73 1.73 -7.93
CA LYS A 269 14.04 2.59 -8.90
C LYS A 269 13.73 3.97 -8.33
N ALA A 270 13.28 4.01 -7.08
CA ALA A 270 13.02 5.26 -6.37
C ALA A 270 14.30 6.10 -6.19
N GLY A 271 15.43 5.44 -5.87
CA GLY A 271 16.74 6.09 -5.80
C GLY A 271 17.16 6.72 -7.13
N ASN A 272 16.96 6.01 -8.24
CA ASN A 272 17.25 6.52 -9.59
C ASN A 272 16.39 7.75 -9.89
N ILE A 273 15.08 7.70 -9.63
CA ILE A 273 14.16 8.83 -9.87
C ILE A 273 14.52 10.02 -8.97
N ALA A 274 14.87 9.77 -7.71
CA ALA A 274 15.33 10.81 -6.80
C ALA A 274 16.68 11.43 -7.21
N GLY A 275 17.51 10.71 -7.99
CA GLY A 275 18.80 11.19 -8.46
C GLY A 275 20.00 10.83 -7.57
N VAL A 276 19.86 9.83 -6.71
CA VAL A 276 20.94 9.36 -5.82
C VAL A 276 21.62 8.10 -6.36
N VAL A 277 22.80 7.77 -5.82
CA VAL A 277 23.39 6.42 -5.96
C VAL A 277 22.73 5.53 -4.93
N SER A 278 22.10 4.43 -5.34
CA SER A 278 21.45 3.51 -4.42
C SER A 278 22.06 2.11 -4.43
N VAL A 279 22.24 1.55 -3.23
CA VAL A 279 22.76 0.18 -3.04
C VAL A 279 21.80 -0.58 -2.15
N VAL A 280 21.27 -1.71 -2.64
CA VAL A 280 20.28 -2.49 -1.91
C VAL A 280 20.75 -3.95 -1.81
N ALA A 281 20.89 -4.46 -0.59
CA ALA A 281 21.25 -5.85 -0.36
C ALA A 281 20.03 -6.77 -0.43
N GLU A 282 20.18 -7.93 -1.07
CA GLU A 282 19.17 -8.99 -1.16
C GLU A 282 19.84 -10.36 -1.10
N ILE A 283 19.47 -11.16 -0.12
CA ILE A 283 20.06 -12.51 0.03
C ILE A 283 19.47 -13.51 -0.97
N ASN A 284 18.28 -13.27 -1.49
CA ASN A 284 17.63 -14.14 -2.49
C ASN A 284 18.06 -13.74 -3.90
N PRO A 285 18.90 -14.53 -4.58
CA PRO A 285 19.39 -14.20 -5.91
C PRO A 285 18.28 -14.10 -6.96
N LEU A 286 17.19 -14.86 -6.80
CA LEU A 286 16.05 -14.83 -7.71
C LEU A 286 15.28 -13.50 -7.59
N ALA A 287 15.14 -12.97 -6.37
CA ALA A 287 14.49 -11.67 -6.16
C ALA A 287 15.32 -10.54 -6.76
N ALA A 288 16.63 -10.53 -6.53
CA ALA A 288 17.55 -9.55 -7.11
C ALA A 288 17.55 -9.61 -8.64
N ARG A 289 17.66 -10.81 -9.22
CA ARG A 289 17.62 -11.03 -10.68
C ARG A 289 16.31 -10.55 -11.29
N LYS A 290 15.18 -10.86 -10.66
CA LYS A 290 13.86 -10.39 -11.11
C LYS A 290 13.81 -8.87 -11.22
N ARG A 291 14.37 -8.12 -10.27
CA ARG A 291 14.38 -6.65 -10.31
C ARG A 291 15.33 -6.10 -11.37
N TYR A 292 16.45 -6.76 -11.61
CA TYR A 292 17.36 -6.45 -12.70
C TYR A 292 16.69 -6.65 -14.06
N ASP A 293 16.09 -7.81 -14.28
CA ASP A 293 15.41 -8.13 -15.55
C ASP A 293 14.20 -7.21 -15.83
N GLN A 294 13.58 -6.68 -14.78
CA GLN A 294 12.53 -5.65 -14.86
C GLN A 294 13.07 -4.22 -15.13
N GLY A 295 14.37 -4.01 -15.15
CA GLY A 295 14.99 -2.69 -15.27
C GLY A 295 14.78 -1.79 -14.04
N TRP A 296 14.63 -2.39 -12.87
CA TRP A 296 14.47 -1.67 -11.59
C TRP A 296 15.80 -1.53 -10.85
N VAL A 297 16.75 -2.39 -11.15
CA VAL A 297 18.15 -2.37 -10.72
C VAL A 297 19.00 -2.27 -11.96
N ASP A 298 19.99 -1.38 -11.97
CA ASP A 298 20.87 -1.18 -13.12
C ASP A 298 22.05 -2.15 -13.11
N GLU A 299 22.56 -2.53 -11.94
CA GLU A 299 23.76 -3.39 -11.80
C GLU A 299 23.52 -4.46 -10.71
N LEU A 300 23.99 -5.69 -10.98
CA LEU A 300 24.03 -6.80 -9.99
C LEU A 300 25.46 -7.11 -9.61
N HIS A 301 25.73 -7.23 -8.32
CA HIS A 301 27.00 -7.61 -7.74
C HIS A 301 26.80 -8.69 -6.69
N ASP A 302 27.52 -9.79 -6.77
CA ASP A 302 27.57 -10.87 -5.77
C ASP A 302 28.86 -10.83 -4.94
N ASN A 303 29.77 -9.91 -5.27
CA ASN A 303 31.06 -9.72 -4.66
C ASN A 303 31.23 -8.27 -4.18
N LEU A 304 31.50 -8.11 -2.88
CA LEU A 304 31.76 -6.80 -2.28
C LEU A 304 33.04 -6.14 -2.79
N ASP A 305 34.06 -6.92 -3.20
CA ASP A 305 35.30 -6.37 -3.75
C ASP A 305 35.10 -5.69 -5.11
N GLU A 306 34.07 -6.09 -5.85
CA GLU A 306 33.65 -5.45 -7.10
C GLU A 306 32.67 -4.30 -6.84
N LEU A 307 31.76 -4.46 -5.88
CA LEU A 307 30.76 -3.46 -5.55
C LEU A 307 31.40 -2.19 -4.97
N MET A 308 32.39 -2.27 -4.07
CA MET A 308 32.96 -1.09 -3.41
C MET A 308 33.62 -0.11 -4.42
N PRO A 309 34.43 -0.53 -5.41
CA PRO A 309 34.90 0.35 -6.46
C PRO A 309 33.76 0.95 -7.33
N ALA A 310 32.71 0.18 -7.66
CA ALA A 310 31.56 0.65 -8.42
C ALA A 310 30.83 1.78 -7.66
N ILE A 311 30.60 1.63 -6.36
CA ILE A 311 30.01 2.67 -5.50
C ILE A 311 30.87 3.95 -5.56
N ARG A 312 32.19 3.84 -5.31
CA ARG A 312 33.09 5.01 -5.32
C ARG A 312 33.06 5.75 -6.65
N LYS A 313 33.04 5.00 -7.76
CA LYS A 313 32.94 5.55 -9.11
C LYS A 313 31.64 6.31 -9.30
N ALA A 314 30.50 5.68 -9.02
CA ALA A 314 29.18 6.28 -9.20
C ALA A 314 29.00 7.56 -8.34
N VAL A 315 29.43 7.53 -7.08
CA VAL A 315 29.42 8.68 -6.17
C VAL A 315 30.32 9.81 -6.72
N GLY A 316 31.52 9.48 -7.17
CA GLY A 316 32.47 10.46 -7.75
C GLY A 316 31.96 11.07 -9.06
N GLU A 317 31.32 10.30 -9.91
CA GLU A 317 30.68 10.76 -11.16
C GLU A 317 29.35 11.46 -10.93
N ARG A 318 28.80 11.42 -9.69
CA ARG A 318 27.48 11.96 -9.33
C ARG A 318 26.35 11.41 -10.21
N LYS A 319 26.46 10.15 -10.59
CA LYS A 319 25.53 9.44 -11.49
C LYS A 319 24.45 8.76 -10.67
N ALA A 320 23.18 9.05 -10.97
CA ALA A 320 22.07 8.25 -10.44
C ALA A 320 22.15 6.83 -11.05
N VAL A 321 22.38 5.85 -10.20
CA VAL A 321 22.48 4.43 -10.58
C VAL A 321 22.09 3.56 -9.38
N SER A 322 21.43 2.46 -9.65
CA SER A 322 21.04 1.49 -8.63
C SER A 322 21.82 0.19 -8.77
N MET A 323 22.35 -0.28 -7.64
CA MET A 323 23.16 -1.49 -7.54
C MET A 323 22.50 -2.44 -6.53
N ALA A 324 22.34 -3.70 -6.91
CA ALA A 324 21.96 -4.76 -5.97
C ALA A 324 23.18 -5.54 -5.51
N TYR A 325 23.33 -5.71 -4.21
CA TYR A 325 24.24 -6.69 -3.64
C TYR A 325 23.50 -8.00 -3.38
N VAL A 326 23.89 -9.05 -4.10
CA VAL A 326 23.33 -10.39 -3.89
C VAL A 326 24.06 -11.05 -2.72
N GLY A 327 23.58 -10.80 -1.50
CA GLY A 327 24.21 -11.25 -0.27
C GLY A 327 23.51 -10.71 0.96
N ASN A 328 24.09 -11.01 2.12
CA ASN A 328 23.50 -10.59 3.39
C ASN A 328 23.73 -9.09 3.64
N VAL A 329 22.69 -8.41 4.11
CA VAL A 329 22.73 -6.96 4.39
C VAL A 329 23.78 -6.58 5.46
N VAL A 330 24.04 -7.47 6.43
CA VAL A 330 25.02 -7.21 7.48
C VAL A 330 26.42 -7.12 6.89
N ASP A 331 26.76 -8.02 5.96
CA ASP A 331 28.08 -8.00 5.29
C ASP A 331 28.28 -6.67 4.52
N LEU A 332 27.23 -6.15 3.87
CA LEU A 332 27.29 -4.86 3.19
C LEU A 332 27.54 -3.72 4.18
N TRP A 333 26.75 -3.64 5.26
CA TRP A 333 26.89 -2.58 6.26
C TRP A 333 28.26 -2.59 6.96
N GLU A 334 28.74 -3.77 7.35
CA GLU A 334 30.07 -3.92 7.96
C GLU A 334 31.18 -3.49 6.98
N ARG A 335 31.13 -3.95 5.72
CA ARG A 335 32.11 -3.59 4.69
C ARG A 335 32.18 -2.08 4.44
N LEU A 336 31.03 -1.42 4.32
CA LEU A 336 30.97 0.03 4.16
C LEU A 336 31.57 0.77 5.36
N ALA A 337 31.28 0.29 6.58
CA ALA A 337 31.82 0.87 7.79
C ALA A 337 33.33 0.64 7.93
N ASP A 338 33.84 -0.55 7.58
CA ASP A 338 35.26 -0.91 7.66
C ASP A 338 36.12 -0.15 6.67
N GLU A 339 35.63 0.05 5.43
CA GLU A 339 36.34 0.82 4.41
C GLU A 339 36.16 2.35 4.55
N GLY A 340 35.38 2.79 5.52
CA GLY A 340 35.12 4.22 5.74
C GLY A 340 34.43 4.91 4.60
N ILE A 341 33.58 4.20 3.83
CA ILE A 341 32.78 4.78 2.73
C ILE A 341 31.76 5.72 3.36
N LYS A 342 31.71 6.95 2.86
CA LYS A 342 30.67 7.89 3.28
C LYS A 342 29.33 7.42 2.75
N VAL A 343 28.41 7.04 3.64
CA VAL A 343 27.01 6.80 3.34
C VAL A 343 26.21 8.04 3.78
N ASP A 344 25.44 8.63 2.90
CA ASP A 344 24.66 9.83 3.21
C ASP A 344 23.32 9.46 3.83
N LEU A 345 22.62 8.46 3.26
CA LEU A 345 21.31 8.00 3.68
C LEU A 345 21.32 6.50 3.89
N GLY A 346 20.70 6.03 4.97
CA GLY A 346 20.57 4.60 5.28
C GLY A 346 19.15 4.23 5.67
N SER A 347 18.72 3.02 5.29
CA SER A 347 17.45 2.45 5.73
C SER A 347 17.49 0.92 5.72
N ASP A 348 16.37 0.28 6.10
CA ASP A 348 16.16 -1.16 5.99
C ASP A 348 14.71 -1.45 5.62
N GLN A 349 14.49 -2.31 4.63
CA GLN A 349 13.16 -2.76 4.22
C GLN A 349 13.04 -4.30 4.16
N THR A 350 13.84 -5.04 4.93
CA THR A 350 13.59 -6.45 5.17
C THR A 350 12.26 -6.64 5.90
N SER A 351 11.64 -7.81 5.78
CA SER A 351 10.31 -8.06 6.35
C SER A 351 10.35 -8.35 7.85
N LEU A 352 10.92 -7.44 8.64
CA LEU A 352 11.10 -7.59 10.10
C LEU A 352 9.80 -7.55 10.92
N HIS A 353 8.67 -7.25 10.31
CA HIS A 353 7.37 -7.53 10.91
C HIS A 353 7.07 -9.03 11.03
N ASN A 354 7.79 -9.87 10.28
CA ASN A 354 7.70 -11.33 10.33
C ASN A 354 9.09 -12.02 10.28
N PRO A 355 10.02 -11.71 11.20
CA PRO A 355 11.43 -12.13 11.09
C PRO A 355 11.63 -13.65 11.21
N TRP A 356 10.71 -14.33 11.89
CA TRP A 356 10.83 -15.77 12.21
C TRP A 356 10.29 -16.69 11.11
N ALA A 357 9.67 -16.16 10.09
CA ALA A 357 9.11 -16.91 8.96
C ALA A 357 9.71 -16.46 7.61
N GLY A 358 11.02 -16.21 7.60
CA GLY A 358 11.76 -15.84 6.40
C GLY A 358 11.72 -14.35 6.04
N GLY A 359 11.33 -13.50 6.99
CA GLY A 359 11.36 -12.05 6.81
C GLY A 359 12.75 -11.43 6.95
N TYR A 360 13.67 -12.13 7.63
CA TYR A 360 15.07 -11.74 7.82
C TYR A 360 15.94 -12.99 7.92
N TYR A 361 17.11 -12.98 7.29
CA TYR A 361 18.03 -14.13 7.27
C TYR A 361 19.35 -13.81 7.98
N PRO A 362 19.88 -14.74 8.82
CA PRO A 362 21.09 -14.50 9.57
C PRO A 362 22.34 -14.42 8.69
N VAL A 363 23.27 -13.56 9.07
CA VAL A 363 24.57 -13.43 8.43
C VAL A 363 25.45 -14.66 8.66
N GLY A 364 26.30 -14.97 7.68
CA GLY A 364 27.20 -16.13 7.72
C GLY A 364 26.51 -17.47 7.44
N MET A 365 25.34 -17.41 6.80
CA MET A 365 24.59 -18.56 6.30
C MET A 365 24.07 -18.29 4.89
N THR A 366 23.99 -19.32 4.08
CA THR A 366 23.29 -19.26 2.79
C THR A 366 21.78 -19.17 3.02
N LEU A 367 21.04 -18.79 1.96
CA LEU A 367 19.58 -18.77 2.01
C LEU A 367 18.99 -20.16 2.32
N GLU A 368 19.56 -21.19 1.71
CA GLU A 368 19.14 -22.58 1.88
C GLU A 368 19.40 -23.08 3.31
N GLU A 369 20.62 -22.91 3.83
CA GLU A 369 20.96 -23.25 5.22
C GLU A 369 20.03 -22.52 6.22
N SER A 370 19.71 -21.28 5.94
CA SER A 370 18.81 -20.47 6.76
C SER A 370 17.38 -21.04 6.77
N LYS A 371 16.87 -21.45 5.61
CA LYS A 371 15.55 -22.10 5.49
C LYS A 371 15.49 -23.44 6.19
N GLU A 372 16.53 -24.25 6.04
CA GLU A 372 16.66 -25.55 6.72
C GLU A 372 16.67 -25.38 8.24
N MET A 373 17.50 -24.43 8.74
CA MET A 373 17.55 -24.14 10.17
C MET A 373 16.22 -23.60 10.70
N MET A 374 15.56 -22.71 9.97
CA MET A 374 14.24 -22.16 10.34
C MET A 374 13.21 -23.28 10.50
N ALA A 375 13.22 -24.28 9.63
CA ALA A 375 12.31 -25.42 9.69
C ALA A 375 12.68 -26.42 10.78
N ALA A 376 13.98 -26.79 10.90
CA ALA A 376 14.46 -27.85 11.79
C ALA A 376 14.70 -27.39 13.23
N ASN A 377 15.14 -26.14 13.43
CA ASN A 377 15.46 -25.58 14.75
C ASN A 377 15.11 -24.08 14.84
N PRO A 378 13.82 -23.73 14.97
CA PRO A 378 13.36 -22.34 15.03
C PRO A 378 13.98 -21.51 16.16
N ALA A 379 14.36 -22.14 17.29
CA ALA A 379 15.00 -21.45 18.41
C ALA A 379 16.40 -20.98 18.04
N ALA A 380 17.24 -21.87 17.48
CA ALA A 380 18.57 -21.50 17.02
C ALA A 380 18.52 -20.47 15.86
N PHE A 381 17.55 -20.60 14.95
CA PHE A 381 17.33 -19.62 13.91
C PHE A 381 17.06 -18.23 14.50
N ARG A 382 16.18 -18.13 15.50
CA ARG A 382 15.86 -16.88 16.20
C ARG A 382 17.11 -16.25 16.84
N GLU A 383 17.92 -17.03 17.54
CA GLU A 383 19.17 -16.55 18.16
C GLU A 383 20.14 -15.97 17.13
N ARG A 384 20.29 -16.63 15.97
CA ARG A 384 21.15 -16.14 14.88
C ARG A 384 20.62 -14.88 14.24
N VAL A 385 19.30 -14.76 14.03
CA VAL A 385 18.66 -13.52 13.55
C VAL A 385 18.93 -12.37 14.52
N GLN A 386 18.73 -12.60 15.83
CA GLN A 386 19.01 -11.58 16.84
C GLN A 386 20.48 -11.17 16.90
N ALA A 387 21.40 -12.12 16.76
CA ALA A 387 22.84 -11.81 16.68
C ALA A 387 23.18 -10.97 15.44
N SER A 388 22.56 -11.28 14.30
CA SER A 388 22.73 -10.54 13.05
C SER A 388 22.19 -9.10 13.16
N LEU A 389 21.04 -8.91 13.79
CA LEU A 389 20.48 -7.57 14.05
C LEU A 389 21.40 -6.72 14.93
N ARG A 390 22.01 -7.32 15.97
CA ARG A 390 23.01 -6.59 16.80
C ARG A 390 24.23 -6.16 15.98
N ARG A 391 24.74 -7.02 15.09
CA ARG A 391 25.85 -6.67 14.19
C ARG A 391 25.47 -5.58 13.20
N GLN A 392 24.29 -5.69 12.56
CA GLN A 392 23.79 -4.69 11.62
C GLN A 392 23.67 -3.32 12.28
N VAL A 393 23.08 -3.25 13.48
CA VAL A 393 22.93 -2.00 14.23
C VAL A 393 24.31 -1.43 14.61
N ALA A 394 25.27 -2.26 15.03
CA ALA A 394 26.64 -1.80 15.35
C ALA A 394 27.34 -1.16 14.13
N ALA A 395 27.17 -1.72 12.93
CA ALA A 395 27.69 -1.15 11.70
C ALA A 395 26.98 0.17 11.32
N ILE A 396 25.64 0.20 11.44
CA ILE A 396 24.83 1.40 11.22
C ILE A 396 25.24 2.51 12.19
N ASN A 397 25.42 2.22 13.48
CA ASN A 397 25.85 3.21 14.48
C ASN A 397 27.21 3.82 14.10
N ARG A 398 28.19 3.02 13.68
CA ARG A 398 29.51 3.51 13.21
C ARG A 398 29.39 4.45 12.02
N LEU A 399 28.48 4.17 11.08
CA LEU A 399 28.26 5.04 9.92
C LEU A 399 27.47 6.30 10.29
N ALA A 400 26.49 6.20 11.19
CA ALA A 400 25.74 7.34 11.70
C ALA A 400 26.63 8.32 12.49
N GLU A 401 27.58 7.82 13.29
CA GLU A 401 28.61 8.64 13.96
C GLU A 401 29.49 9.41 12.96
N ARG A 402 29.62 8.91 11.73
CA ARG A 402 30.31 9.59 10.63
C ARG A 402 29.40 10.48 9.78
N GLY A 403 28.13 10.66 10.20
CA GLY A 403 27.20 11.61 9.60
C GLY A 403 26.14 11.00 8.69
N MET A 404 26.00 9.67 8.59
CA MET A 404 24.88 9.05 7.88
C MET A 404 23.54 9.39 8.55
N TYR A 405 22.54 9.77 7.75
CA TYR A 405 21.15 9.87 8.19
C TYR A 405 20.46 8.52 7.96
N PHE A 406 20.33 7.75 9.04
CA PHE A 406 19.59 6.48 9.01
C PHE A 406 18.14 6.71 9.44
N PHE A 407 17.17 6.07 8.78
CA PHE A 407 15.75 6.10 9.14
C PHE A 407 15.11 4.73 8.99
N ASP A 408 14.19 4.40 9.90
CA ASP A 408 13.36 3.20 9.81
C ASP A 408 12.28 3.39 8.74
N TYR A 409 12.05 2.36 7.93
CA TYR A 409 11.04 2.43 6.86
C TYR A 409 9.66 1.87 7.27
N GLY A 410 9.42 1.69 8.57
CA GLY A 410 8.16 1.16 9.08
C GLY A 410 8.00 -0.36 8.93
N ASN A 411 9.13 -1.06 8.84
CA ASN A 411 9.21 -2.53 8.71
C ASN A 411 9.49 -3.25 10.04
N ALA A 412 9.38 -2.55 11.17
CA ALA A 412 9.71 -3.01 12.53
C ALA A 412 11.22 -3.20 12.79
N PHE A 413 12.11 -2.61 11.99
CA PHE A 413 13.56 -2.73 12.21
C PHE A 413 13.98 -2.24 13.60
N LEU A 414 13.55 -1.05 14.02
CA LEU A 414 13.90 -0.49 15.33
C LEU A 414 13.38 -1.37 16.47
N LEU A 415 12.15 -1.82 16.40
CA LEU A 415 11.52 -2.67 17.42
C LEU A 415 12.21 -4.03 17.55
N GLN A 416 12.49 -4.70 16.43
CA GLN A 416 13.15 -6.01 16.46
C GLN A 416 14.61 -5.92 16.88
N SER A 417 15.29 -4.83 16.53
CA SER A 417 16.64 -4.53 16.99
C SER A 417 16.69 -4.30 18.50
N GLN A 418 15.72 -3.57 19.07
CA GLN A 418 15.58 -3.40 20.50
C GLN A 418 15.36 -4.76 21.21
N ARG A 419 14.42 -5.57 20.67
CA ARG A 419 14.15 -6.92 21.21
C ARG A 419 15.34 -7.87 21.12
N ALA A 420 16.22 -7.66 20.15
CA ALA A 420 17.48 -8.37 20.01
C ALA A 420 18.57 -7.89 20.98
N GLY A 421 18.34 -6.82 21.72
CA GLY A 421 19.33 -6.23 22.63
C GLY A 421 20.41 -5.43 21.90
N ALA A 422 20.12 -4.90 20.70
CA ALA A 422 21.03 -4.00 19.99
C ALA A 422 21.06 -2.61 20.62
N ASP A 423 22.17 -1.88 20.45
CA ASP A 423 22.32 -0.49 20.90
C ASP A 423 21.57 0.48 19.97
N ILE A 424 20.25 0.49 20.07
CA ILE A 424 19.31 1.23 19.20
C ILE A 424 18.53 2.31 19.96
N MET A 425 18.67 2.37 21.28
CA MET A 425 17.96 3.33 22.13
C MET A 425 18.86 4.52 22.48
N GLY A 426 18.26 5.72 22.48
CA GLY A 426 18.88 6.93 23.01
C GLY A 426 18.82 6.97 24.54
N ALA A 427 19.58 7.90 25.12
CA ALA A 427 19.61 8.11 26.57
C ALA A 427 18.25 8.62 27.13
N ASP A 428 17.41 9.18 26.27
CA ASP A 428 16.06 9.64 26.57
C ASP A 428 14.99 8.54 26.54
N GLY A 429 15.39 7.28 26.29
CA GLY A 429 14.51 6.14 26.18
C GLY A 429 13.74 6.03 24.86
N ARG A 430 14.05 6.90 23.89
CA ARG A 430 13.50 6.83 22.52
C ARG A 430 14.46 6.07 21.61
N PHE A 431 13.98 5.71 20.42
CA PHE A 431 14.87 5.17 19.38
C PHE A 431 15.88 6.22 18.91
N ARG A 432 17.11 5.79 18.64
CA ARG A 432 18.18 6.68 18.12
C ARG A 432 17.88 7.24 16.74
N TYR A 433 17.15 6.48 15.95
CA TYR A 433 16.90 6.80 14.55
C TYR A 433 15.43 7.16 14.34
N PRO A 434 15.17 8.11 13.44
CA PRO A 434 13.82 8.50 13.06
C PRO A 434 13.10 7.38 12.31
N SER A 435 11.76 7.42 12.33
CA SER A 435 10.89 6.64 11.46
C SER A 435 10.41 7.47 10.28
N TYR A 436 10.31 6.87 9.09
CA TYR A 436 9.98 7.60 7.87
C TYR A 436 8.64 8.32 7.91
N VAL A 437 7.61 7.74 8.56
CA VAL A 437 6.31 8.41 8.68
C VAL A 437 6.34 9.46 9.79
N GLN A 438 6.81 9.07 10.98
CA GLN A 438 6.76 9.95 12.15
C GLN A 438 7.58 11.22 11.98
N ASP A 439 8.78 11.10 11.39
CA ASP A 439 9.78 12.15 11.39
C ASP A 439 10.02 12.78 10.00
N ILE A 440 9.56 12.13 8.92
CA ILE A 440 9.74 12.64 7.55
C ILE A 440 8.38 12.92 6.91
N MET A 441 7.58 11.87 6.62
CA MET A 441 6.36 12.04 5.85
C MET A 441 5.25 12.75 6.63
N GLY A 442 5.13 12.47 7.94
CA GLY A 442 4.16 13.13 8.82
C GLY A 442 4.35 14.65 8.81
N PRO A 443 5.49 15.16 9.32
CA PRO A 443 5.74 16.60 9.42
C PRO A 443 5.86 17.33 8.09
N MET A 444 6.36 16.66 7.03
CA MET A 444 6.65 17.35 5.77
C MET A 444 5.54 17.23 4.72
N PHE A 445 4.65 16.23 4.85
CA PHE A 445 3.58 15.96 3.89
C PHE A 445 2.21 15.89 4.54
N PHE A 446 1.98 14.92 5.44
CA PHE A 446 0.63 14.67 5.97
C PHE A 446 0.10 15.84 6.79
N ASP A 447 0.93 16.48 7.60
CA ASP A 447 0.53 17.66 8.38
C ASP A 447 0.12 18.85 7.50
N TYR A 448 0.66 18.92 6.27
CA TYR A 448 0.25 19.93 5.28
C TYR A 448 -0.88 19.46 4.34
N GLY A 449 -1.45 18.27 4.57
CA GLY A 449 -2.55 17.74 3.76
C GLY A 449 -2.11 16.98 2.52
N PHE A 450 -0.81 16.85 2.26
CA PHE A 450 -0.30 16.10 1.12
C PHE A 450 -0.31 14.61 1.41
N GLY A 451 -1.06 13.87 0.61
CA GLY A 451 -1.15 12.44 0.67
C GLY A 451 -1.41 11.83 -0.69
N PRO A 452 -1.34 10.49 -0.80
CA PRO A 452 -1.44 9.79 -2.07
C PRO A 452 -2.80 9.99 -2.72
N PHE A 453 -2.77 10.46 -3.95
CA PHE A 453 -3.91 10.62 -4.84
C PHE A 453 -3.67 9.81 -6.10
N ARG A 454 -4.60 8.92 -6.45
CA ARG A 454 -4.49 7.96 -7.54
C ARG A 454 -5.57 8.18 -8.58
N TRP A 455 -5.24 7.85 -9.84
CA TRP A 455 -6.24 7.75 -10.89
C TRP A 455 -5.96 6.58 -11.83
N VAL A 456 -7.03 6.07 -12.44
CA VAL A 456 -7.00 4.99 -13.42
C VAL A 456 -7.83 5.39 -14.62
N CYS A 457 -7.22 5.35 -15.81
CA CYS A 457 -7.89 5.58 -17.08
C CYS A 457 -8.63 4.32 -17.50
N THR A 458 -9.96 4.34 -17.51
CA THR A 458 -10.77 3.14 -17.75
C THR A 458 -10.85 2.70 -19.21
N SER A 459 -10.30 3.51 -20.12
CA SER A 459 -10.14 3.12 -21.54
C SER A 459 -9.07 2.05 -21.76
N GLY A 460 -8.08 1.96 -20.86
CA GLY A 460 -6.87 1.19 -21.09
C GLY A 460 -5.92 1.78 -22.14
N ASP A 461 -6.25 2.95 -22.72
CA ASP A 461 -5.40 3.61 -23.73
C ASP A 461 -4.28 4.43 -23.04
N PRO A 462 -3.01 4.19 -23.35
CA PRO A 462 -1.89 4.99 -22.85
C PRO A 462 -2.01 6.49 -23.15
N LYS A 463 -2.70 6.89 -24.21
CA LYS A 463 -2.92 8.30 -24.55
C LYS A 463 -3.77 9.03 -23.50
N ASP A 464 -4.74 8.35 -22.89
CA ASP A 464 -5.52 8.94 -21.81
C ASP A 464 -4.65 9.15 -20.57
N LEU A 465 -3.71 8.25 -20.28
CA LEU A 465 -2.75 8.43 -19.20
C LEU A 465 -1.80 9.59 -19.47
N GLU A 466 -1.27 9.70 -20.69
CA GLU A 466 -0.44 10.84 -21.09
C GLU A 466 -1.19 12.17 -20.98
N ALA A 467 -2.47 12.19 -21.35
CA ALA A 467 -3.33 13.38 -21.20
C ALA A 467 -3.52 13.74 -19.73
N THR A 468 -3.83 12.76 -18.86
CA THR A 468 -3.98 13.00 -17.43
C THR A 468 -2.68 13.45 -16.76
N ASP A 469 -1.53 12.86 -17.10
CA ASP A 469 -0.21 13.27 -16.60
C ASP A 469 0.10 14.74 -16.97
N ARG A 470 -0.17 15.14 -18.22
CA ARG A 470 0.01 16.51 -18.70
C ARG A 470 -0.90 17.49 -17.95
N ILE A 471 -2.19 17.14 -17.78
CA ILE A 471 -3.16 17.97 -17.08
C ILE A 471 -2.77 18.14 -15.61
N ALA A 472 -2.43 17.05 -14.92
CA ALA A 472 -2.03 17.08 -13.52
C ALA A 472 -0.77 17.93 -13.33
N THR A 473 0.23 17.78 -14.20
CA THR A 473 1.45 18.62 -14.18
C THR A 473 1.12 20.10 -14.31
N ALA A 474 0.29 20.47 -15.29
CA ALA A 474 -0.10 21.87 -15.51
C ALA A 474 -0.85 22.47 -14.32
N VAL A 475 -1.73 21.69 -13.67
CA VAL A 475 -2.44 22.11 -12.46
C VAL A 475 -1.46 22.36 -11.31
N LEU A 476 -0.54 21.42 -11.05
CA LEU A 476 0.45 21.58 -9.97
C LEU A 476 1.39 22.76 -10.22
N GLU A 477 1.86 22.96 -11.46
CA GLU A 477 2.66 24.13 -11.85
C GLU A 477 1.88 25.45 -11.65
N GLY A 478 0.58 25.44 -11.91
CA GLY A 478 -0.32 26.55 -11.66
C GLY A 478 -0.42 26.89 -10.16
N ILE A 479 -0.68 25.89 -9.33
CA ILE A 479 -0.77 26.04 -7.86
C ILE A 479 0.56 26.54 -7.29
N ARG A 480 1.66 25.98 -7.74
CA ARG A 480 3.01 26.33 -7.27
C ARG A 480 3.34 27.82 -7.37
N LYS A 481 2.80 28.52 -8.38
CA LYS A 481 3.08 29.95 -8.59
C LYS A 481 2.62 30.84 -7.44
N THR A 482 1.53 30.44 -6.76
CA THR A 482 0.91 31.20 -5.67
C THR A 482 0.98 30.48 -4.33
N ALA A 483 1.60 29.32 -4.28
CA ALA A 483 1.75 28.52 -3.08
C ALA A 483 2.64 29.23 -2.05
N PRO A 484 2.32 29.13 -0.74
CA PRO A 484 3.23 29.56 0.31
C PRO A 484 4.50 28.71 0.31
N GLU A 485 5.58 29.26 0.85
CA GLU A 485 6.92 28.63 0.79
C GLU A 485 6.95 27.24 1.44
N GLU A 486 6.17 27.05 2.49
CA GLU A 486 6.06 25.85 3.30
C GLU A 486 5.65 24.61 2.49
N ILE A 487 4.91 24.78 1.38
CA ILE A 487 4.41 23.68 0.57
C ILE A 487 4.99 23.62 -0.85
N LYS A 488 5.91 24.51 -1.21
CA LYS A 488 6.47 24.52 -2.59
C LYS A 488 7.26 23.26 -2.92
N HIS A 489 8.02 22.75 -1.95
CA HIS A 489 8.84 21.56 -2.20
C HIS A 489 7.99 20.30 -2.43
N GLN A 490 6.82 20.17 -1.77
CA GLN A 490 5.90 19.06 -2.04
C GLN A 490 5.36 19.12 -3.47
N LEU A 491 5.04 20.32 -3.96
CA LEU A 491 4.62 20.53 -5.33
C LEU A 491 5.76 20.22 -6.33
N ASP A 492 6.95 20.73 -6.07
CA ASP A 492 8.13 20.48 -6.92
C ASP A 492 8.48 18.99 -7.02
N ASP A 493 8.42 18.25 -5.92
CA ASP A 493 8.66 16.81 -5.87
C ASP A 493 7.64 16.03 -6.72
N ASN A 494 6.37 16.40 -6.64
CA ASN A 494 5.33 15.71 -7.39
C ASN A 494 5.32 16.08 -8.89
N ILE A 495 5.70 17.31 -9.24
CA ILE A 495 5.95 17.72 -10.63
C ILE A 495 7.13 16.93 -11.21
N HIS A 496 8.22 16.79 -10.45
CA HIS A 496 9.36 15.96 -10.85
C HIS A 496 8.93 14.51 -11.05
N TRP A 497 8.25 13.92 -10.07
CA TRP A 497 7.76 12.55 -10.13
C TRP A 497 6.92 12.25 -11.38
N ILE A 498 5.93 13.08 -11.69
CA ILE A 498 5.06 12.85 -12.87
C ILE A 498 5.86 12.90 -14.17
N LYS A 499 6.84 13.83 -14.28
CA LYS A 499 7.70 13.94 -15.45
C LYS A 499 8.60 12.70 -15.63
N GLU A 500 9.02 12.09 -14.54
CA GLU A 500 9.85 10.88 -14.54
C GLU A 500 9.05 9.57 -14.66
N ALA A 501 7.77 9.57 -14.31
CA ALA A 501 6.97 8.35 -14.25
C ALA A 501 6.81 7.65 -15.60
N GLY A 502 6.57 8.40 -16.68
CA GLY A 502 6.48 7.87 -18.03
C GLY A 502 7.80 7.25 -18.53
N PRO A 503 8.92 8.01 -18.52
CA PRO A 503 10.25 7.48 -18.91
C PRO A 503 10.70 6.25 -18.12
N ASN A 504 10.25 6.11 -16.87
CA ASN A 504 10.60 4.99 -16.03
C ASN A 504 9.68 3.76 -16.15
N HIS A 505 8.70 3.77 -17.05
CA HIS A 505 7.83 2.63 -17.37
C HIS A 505 7.18 2.00 -16.13
N LEU A 506 6.58 2.83 -15.26
CA LEU A 506 6.06 2.38 -13.96
C LEU A 506 4.67 1.75 -14.01
N VAL A 507 3.99 1.79 -15.16
CA VAL A 507 2.65 1.23 -15.32
C VAL A 507 2.73 -0.30 -15.32
N VAL A 508 1.92 -0.92 -14.44
CA VAL A 508 1.71 -2.37 -14.39
C VAL A 508 0.21 -2.61 -14.25
N GLY A 509 -0.35 -3.39 -15.15
CA GLY A 509 -1.80 -3.58 -15.25
C GLY A 509 -2.48 -2.40 -15.94
N SER A 510 -3.44 -1.76 -15.26
CA SER A 510 -4.20 -0.63 -15.80
C SER A 510 -3.34 0.62 -16.05
N GLN A 511 -3.78 1.46 -16.99
CA GLN A 511 -3.21 2.79 -17.23
C GLN A 511 -3.52 3.69 -16.03
N ALA A 512 -2.59 3.79 -15.10
CA ALA A 512 -2.79 4.41 -13.81
C ALA A 512 -1.60 5.27 -13.38
N ARG A 513 -1.87 6.25 -12.51
CA ARG A 513 -0.86 7.11 -11.89
C ARG A 513 -1.18 7.40 -10.43
N ILE A 514 -0.16 7.77 -9.69
CA ILE A 514 -0.22 8.30 -8.33
C ILE A 514 0.64 9.57 -8.25
N LEU A 515 0.25 10.49 -7.38
CA LEU A 515 1.08 11.56 -6.85
C LEU A 515 0.62 11.91 -5.44
N TYR A 516 1.36 12.77 -4.72
CA TYR A 516 0.86 13.35 -3.47
C TYR A 516 0.32 14.75 -3.72
N ALA A 517 -0.93 14.98 -3.26
CA ALA A 517 -1.58 16.27 -3.35
C ALA A 517 -2.41 16.55 -2.10
N ASP A 518 -2.52 17.83 -1.77
CA ASP A 518 -3.44 18.35 -0.76
C ASP A 518 -4.88 18.48 -1.31
N ALA A 519 -5.81 18.97 -0.51
CA ALA A 519 -7.21 19.13 -0.92
C ALA A 519 -7.36 20.01 -2.17
N GLU A 520 -6.59 21.11 -2.26
CA GLU A 520 -6.60 22.01 -3.42
C GLU A 520 -6.10 21.29 -4.68
N GLY A 521 -4.97 20.59 -4.57
CA GLY A 521 -4.38 19.83 -5.67
C GLY A 521 -5.28 18.72 -6.18
N ARG A 522 -5.80 17.87 -5.28
CA ARG A 522 -6.73 16.79 -5.63
C ARG A 522 -7.97 17.31 -6.34
N THR A 523 -8.61 18.35 -5.78
CA THR A 523 -9.82 18.93 -6.33
C THR A 523 -9.59 19.55 -7.71
N LYS A 524 -8.55 20.37 -7.88
CA LYS A 524 -8.25 21.02 -9.16
C LYS A 524 -7.85 20.03 -10.25
N ILE A 525 -7.04 19.02 -9.93
CA ILE A 525 -6.67 17.96 -10.87
C ILE A 525 -7.92 17.18 -11.31
N ALA A 526 -8.76 16.76 -10.36
CA ALA A 526 -9.96 15.99 -10.65
C ALA A 526 -10.97 16.77 -11.50
N LEU A 527 -11.19 18.07 -11.20
CA LEU A 527 -12.04 18.92 -12.00
C LEU A 527 -11.51 19.12 -13.42
N ALA A 528 -10.17 19.26 -13.57
CA ALA A 528 -9.56 19.37 -14.88
C ALA A 528 -9.67 18.06 -15.69
N PHE A 529 -9.58 16.91 -15.04
CA PHE A 529 -9.86 15.62 -15.68
C PHE A 529 -11.33 15.52 -16.10
N ASN A 530 -12.27 15.89 -15.22
CA ASN A 530 -13.70 15.85 -15.52
C ASN A 530 -14.05 16.75 -16.73
N GLU A 531 -13.47 17.93 -16.81
CA GLU A 531 -13.62 18.82 -17.95
C GLU A 531 -12.98 18.26 -19.23
N ALA A 532 -11.83 17.59 -19.14
CA ALA A 532 -11.17 16.95 -20.27
C ALA A 532 -11.99 15.76 -20.80
N ILE A 533 -12.64 14.99 -19.91
CA ILE A 533 -13.61 13.94 -20.30
C ILE A 533 -14.80 14.59 -21.04
N ARG A 534 -15.38 15.66 -20.50
CA ARG A 534 -16.51 16.39 -21.10
C ARG A 534 -16.19 16.87 -22.52
N ARG A 535 -14.95 17.28 -22.77
CA ARG A 535 -14.48 17.73 -24.08
C ARG A 535 -14.01 16.61 -25.00
N GLY A 536 -13.95 15.35 -24.53
CA GLY A 536 -13.46 14.21 -25.28
C GLY A 536 -11.94 14.18 -25.45
N GLU A 537 -11.18 14.95 -24.65
CA GLU A 537 -9.71 14.88 -24.60
C GLU A 537 -9.26 13.62 -23.87
N ILE A 538 -9.98 13.21 -22.84
CA ILE A 538 -9.90 11.90 -22.21
C ILE A 538 -11.10 11.09 -22.69
N SER A 539 -10.83 9.91 -23.26
CA SER A 539 -11.82 9.19 -24.06
C SER A 539 -12.89 8.46 -23.24
N ARG A 540 -12.63 8.16 -21.97
CA ARG A 540 -13.50 7.38 -21.08
C ARG A 540 -13.45 7.93 -19.64
N PRO A 541 -14.40 7.56 -18.78
CA PRO A 541 -14.36 7.90 -17.37
C PRO A 541 -13.02 7.57 -16.70
N VAL A 542 -12.70 8.31 -15.66
CA VAL A 542 -11.51 8.10 -14.84
C VAL A 542 -11.94 7.69 -13.43
N VAL A 543 -11.29 6.69 -12.87
CA VAL A 543 -11.44 6.32 -11.46
C VAL A 543 -10.42 7.11 -10.65
N LEU A 544 -10.88 7.83 -9.65
CA LEU A 544 -10.06 8.51 -8.64
C LEU A 544 -10.07 7.70 -7.35
N GLY A 545 -8.99 7.80 -6.59
CA GLY A 545 -8.89 7.23 -5.26
C GLY A 545 -7.63 7.69 -4.55
N ARG A 546 -7.32 7.04 -3.45
CA ARG A 546 -6.07 7.26 -2.72
C ARG A 546 -5.53 5.97 -2.14
N ASP A 547 -4.30 6.01 -1.67
CA ASP A 547 -3.78 4.98 -0.78
C ASP A 547 -4.40 5.16 0.61
N HIS A 548 -4.58 4.08 1.34
CA HIS A 548 -4.98 4.16 2.75
C HIS A 548 -3.84 4.67 3.66
N HIS A 549 -2.60 4.63 3.20
CA HIS A 549 -1.46 5.33 3.78
C HIS A 549 -1.57 6.83 3.49
N ASP A 550 -2.36 7.56 4.26
CA ASP A 550 -2.77 8.92 3.95
C ASP A 550 -2.86 9.83 5.20
N VAL A 551 -3.12 11.10 4.94
CA VAL A 551 -3.37 12.18 5.92
C VAL A 551 -4.55 11.85 6.83
N SER A 552 -5.65 11.39 6.22
CA SER A 552 -6.91 10.99 6.84
C SER A 552 -7.15 9.50 6.62
N GLY A 553 -8.23 8.97 7.15
CA GLY A 553 -8.66 7.63 6.82
C GLY A 553 -7.80 6.49 7.37
N THR A 554 -6.71 6.76 8.07
CA THR A 554 -5.84 5.72 8.64
C THR A 554 -5.41 6.08 10.04
N ASP A 555 -5.88 5.30 11.01
CA ASP A 555 -5.42 5.30 12.39
C ASP A 555 -4.48 4.12 12.60
N SER A 556 -3.18 4.42 12.65
CA SER A 556 -2.09 3.45 12.80
C SER A 556 -1.04 4.05 13.74
N PRO A 557 -1.02 3.66 15.01
CA PRO A 557 -0.21 4.32 16.04
C PRO A 557 1.29 4.23 15.79
N PHE A 558 1.74 3.25 15.01
CA PHE A 558 3.16 3.04 14.68
C PHE A 558 3.54 3.47 13.26
N ARG A 559 2.60 4.08 12.51
CA ARG A 559 2.84 4.58 11.16
C ARG A 559 2.16 5.93 10.92
N GLU A 560 0.92 5.94 10.39
CA GLU A 560 0.25 7.16 9.88
C GLU A 560 -0.14 8.12 10.99
N THR A 561 -0.44 7.63 12.19
CA THR A 561 -0.73 8.47 13.35
C THR A 561 0.38 8.51 14.40
N SER A 562 1.58 8.01 14.06
CA SER A 562 2.74 7.99 14.96
C SER A 562 3.25 9.39 15.35
N ASN A 563 2.99 10.42 14.53
CA ASN A 563 3.30 11.80 14.84
C ASN A 563 2.14 12.57 15.51
N ILE A 564 1.15 11.89 16.04
CA ILE A 564 0.11 12.44 16.90
C ILE A 564 0.49 12.15 18.36
N TYR A 565 0.77 13.20 19.14
CA TYR A 565 1.41 13.07 20.46
C TYR A 565 0.49 13.37 21.65
N ASP A 566 -0.80 13.55 21.43
CA ASP A 566 -1.77 13.83 22.48
C ASP A 566 -2.35 12.59 23.17
N GLY A 567 -1.88 11.39 22.79
CA GLY A 567 -2.36 10.11 23.30
C GLY A 567 -3.51 9.49 22.50
N SER A 568 -4.06 10.20 21.53
CA SER A 568 -5.17 9.73 20.71
C SER A 568 -4.76 8.96 19.44
N GLN A 569 -3.47 8.76 19.21
CA GLN A 569 -2.96 7.96 18.10
C GLN A 569 -3.46 6.51 18.10
N PHE A 570 -3.96 6.03 19.25
CA PHE A 570 -4.55 4.70 19.40
C PHE A 570 -6.08 4.66 19.18
N CYS A 571 -6.70 5.80 18.83
CA CYS A 571 -8.14 5.90 18.58
C CYS A 571 -8.42 5.89 17.08
N ALA A 572 -9.43 5.11 16.66
CA ALA A 572 -9.78 4.92 15.25
C ALA A 572 -10.89 5.87 14.74
N ASP A 573 -11.19 6.93 15.48
CA ASP A 573 -12.30 7.85 15.15
C ASP A 573 -12.08 8.56 13.80
N MET A 574 -10.83 8.93 13.48
CA MET A 574 -10.52 9.61 12.23
C MET A 574 -10.84 8.73 11.01
N ALA A 575 -10.41 7.48 10.99
CA ALA A 575 -10.67 6.55 9.89
C ALA A 575 -12.16 6.29 9.70
N VAL A 576 -12.90 6.11 10.79
CA VAL A 576 -14.35 5.89 10.76
C VAL A 576 -15.10 7.12 10.28
N GLN A 577 -14.79 8.30 10.81
CA GLN A 577 -15.40 9.57 10.39
C GLN A 577 -15.09 9.91 8.94
N ASN A 578 -13.87 9.62 8.48
CA ASN A 578 -13.46 9.84 7.10
C ASN A 578 -14.37 9.06 6.14
N VAL A 579 -14.51 7.75 6.32
CA VAL A 579 -15.35 6.88 5.47
C VAL A 579 -16.83 7.26 5.52
N ILE A 580 -17.35 7.63 6.70
CA ILE A 580 -18.73 8.11 6.84
C ILE A 580 -18.94 9.36 6.01
N GLY A 581 -18.02 10.32 6.10
CA GLY A 581 -18.13 11.58 5.39
C GLY A 581 -17.96 11.44 3.87
N ASP A 582 -17.09 10.56 3.41
CA ASP A 582 -16.93 10.22 1.99
C ASP A 582 -18.21 9.60 1.44
N SER A 583 -18.86 8.73 2.24
CA SER A 583 -20.07 7.99 1.84
C SER A 583 -21.21 8.92 1.42
N PHE A 584 -21.46 10.02 2.13
CA PHE A 584 -22.57 10.92 1.80
C PHE A 584 -22.16 12.15 0.96
N ARG A 585 -20.88 12.21 0.53
CA ARG A 585 -20.38 13.28 -0.38
C ARG A 585 -20.10 12.83 -1.81
N GLY A 586 -20.52 11.60 -2.15
CA GLY A 586 -20.48 11.14 -3.54
C GLY A 586 -19.32 10.21 -3.90
N ALA A 587 -18.67 9.59 -2.93
CA ALA A 587 -17.79 8.44 -3.21
C ALA A 587 -18.59 7.36 -3.96
N THR A 588 -18.01 6.81 -5.02
CA THR A 588 -18.64 5.73 -5.77
C THR A 588 -18.63 4.42 -4.98
N TRP A 589 -17.57 4.17 -4.24
CA TRP A 589 -17.53 3.12 -3.21
C TRP A 589 -16.64 3.54 -2.05
N VAL A 590 -16.92 2.97 -0.91
CA VAL A 590 -16.15 3.18 0.32
C VAL A 590 -15.78 1.86 0.96
N SER A 591 -14.68 1.87 1.70
CA SER A 591 -14.21 0.69 2.42
C SER A 591 -13.63 1.07 3.79
N LEU A 592 -13.84 0.19 4.78
CA LEU A 592 -13.25 0.29 6.11
C LEU A 592 -12.66 -1.06 6.49
N HIS A 593 -11.39 -1.07 6.88
CA HIS A 593 -10.67 -2.29 7.18
C HIS A 593 -9.97 -2.24 8.53
N ASN A 594 -9.89 -3.38 9.20
CA ASN A 594 -8.87 -3.62 10.20
C ASN A 594 -7.71 -4.36 9.55
N GLY A 595 -6.51 -3.84 9.77
CA GLY A 595 -5.29 -4.39 9.21
C GLY A 595 -4.64 -3.50 8.15
N GLY A 596 -3.33 -3.58 8.06
CA GLY A 596 -2.50 -2.81 7.16
C GLY A 596 -1.08 -3.32 7.12
N GLY A 597 -0.13 -2.50 6.66
CA GLY A 597 1.27 -2.89 6.51
C GLY A 597 1.99 -3.31 7.80
N VAL A 598 1.43 -3.04 8.95
CA VAL A 598 1.95 -3.44 10.28
C VAL A 598 1.25 -4.67 10.86
N GLY A 599 0.22 -5.21 10.21
CA GLY A 599 -0.44 -6.45 10.60
C GLY A 599 -1.93 -6.31 10.96
N TRP A 600 -2.58 -7.45 11.20
CA TRP A 600 -3.94 -7.50 11.72
C TRP A 600 -4.01 -6.98 13.15
N GLY A 601 -5.08 -6.26 13.48
CA GLY A 601 -5.31 -5.71 14.81
C GLY A 601 -4.56 -4.41 15.10
N GLU A 602 -3.66 -3.97 14.25
CA GLU A 602 -2.76 -2.84 14.49
C GLU A 602 -3.18 -1.54 13.79
N VAL A 603 -4.13 -1.61 12.87
CA VAL A 603 -4.54 -0.49 12.00
C VAL A 603 -6.03 -0.55 11.71
N ILE A 604 -6.71 0.57 11.84
CA ILE A 604 -8.01 0.82 11.21
C ILE A 604 -7.80 1.82 10.08
N ASN A 605 -8.24 1.45 8.89
CA ASN A 605 -8.07 2.32 7.72
C ASN A 605 -9.27 2.26 6.79
N GLY A 606 -9.51 3.35 6.11
CA GLY A 606 -10.57 3.51 5.15
C GLY A 606 -10.09 4.12 3.85
N GLY A 607 -10.85 3.91 2.81
CA GLY A 607 -10.59 4.46 1.50
C GLY A 607 -11.83 4.54 0.65
N PHE A 608 -11.68 5.13 -0.51
CA PHE A 608 -12.74 5.33 -1.48
C PHE A 608 -12.26 5.07 -2.91
N GLY A 609 -13.22 4.86 -3.80
CA GLY A 609 -13.09 5.09 -5.21
C GLY A 609 -14.17 6.05 -5.69
N MET A 610 -13.84 6.91 -6.64
CA MET A 610 -14.76 7.86 -7.25
C MET A 610 -14.63 7.78 -8.77
N VAL A 611 -15.70 7.49 -9.46
CA VAL A 611 -15.77 7.54 -10.92
C VAL A 611 -16.20 8.93 -11.35
N ILE A 612 -15.42 9.57 -12.21
CA ILE A 612 -15.75 10.84 -12.86
C ILE A 612 -15.98 10.59 -14.36
N ASP A 613 -17.05 11.14 -14.88
CA ASP A 613 -17.59 10.82 -16.22
C ASP A 613 -17.84 12.02 -17.14
N GLY A 614 -17.36 13.20 -16.74
CA GLY A 614 -17.59 14.46 -17.44
C GLY A 614 -18.89 15.17 -17.04
N GLY A 615 -19.68 14.58 -16.12
CA GLY A 615 -20.97 15.13 -15.68
C GLY A 615 -20.85 16.20 -14.57
N ASP A 616 -21.96 16.95 -14.38
CA ASP A 616 -22.04 17.98 -13.34
C ASP A 616 -22.13 17.38 -11.93
N ASP A 617 -22.70 16.19 -11.79
CA ASP A 617 -22.68 15.45 -10.51
C ASP A 617 -21.25 15.12 -10.11
N SER A 618 -20.39 14.72 -11.06
CA SER A 618 -18.96 14.50 -10.81
C SER A 618 -18.27 15.77 -10.32
N ASP A 619 -18.52 16.93 -10.92
CA ASP A 619 -17.97 18.21 -10.47
C ASP A 619 -18.35 18.54 -9.01
N ARG A 620 -19.61 18.28 -8.63
CA ARG A 620 -20.09 18.49 -7.27
C ARG A 620 -19.43 17.53 -6.29
N HIS A 621 -19.42 16.23 -6.60
CA HIS A 621 -18.81 15.20 -5.74
C HIS A 621 -17.30 15.43 -5.55
N ILE A 622 -16.59 15.82 -6.60
CA ILE A 622 -15.18 16.20 -6.52
C ILE A 622 -14.96 17.30 -5.49
N ARG A 623 -15.75 18.40 -5.58
CA ARG A 623 -15.60 19.55 -4.68
C ARG A 623 -15.93 19.22 -3.23
N GLU A 624 -16.95 18.42 -3.00
CA GLU A 624 -17.43 18.12 -1.66
C GLU A 624 -16.60 17.02 -0.99
N MET A 625 -16.36 15.91 -1.70
CA MET A 625 -15.75 14.72 -1.11
C MET A 625 -14.24 14.85 -0.99
N LEU A 626 -13.51 15.28 -2.05
CA LEU A 626 -12.05 15.40 -1.97
C LEU A 626 -11.62 16.51 -0.99
N PHE A 627 -12.43 17.54 -0.80
CA PHE A 627 -12.24 18.53 0.24
C PHE A 627 -12.33 17.89 1.64
N TRP A 628 -13.39 17.14 1.89
CA TRP A 628 -13.61 16.46 3.16
C TRP A 628 -12.54 15.42 3.44
N ASP A 629 -12.25 14.55 2.49
CA ASP A 629 -11.32 13.42 2.63
C ASP A 629 -9.95 13.83 3.16
N VAL A 630 -9.47 15.03 2.82
CA VAL A 630 -8.22 15.57 3.33
C VAL A 630 -8.42 16.36 4.62
N ASN A 631 -9.37 17.29 4.62
CA ASN A 631 -9.45 18.30 5.69
C ASN A 631 -9.97 17.73 7.02
N ASN A 632 -10.67 16.60 7.03
CA ASN A 632 -11.03 15.97 8.30
C ASN A 632 -9.79 15.47 9.04
N GLY A 633 -8.81 14.91 8.35
CA GLY A 633 -7.53 14.51 8.92
C GLY A 633 -6.66 15.69 9.35
N ILE A 634 -6.63 16.76 8.54
CA ILE A 634 -5.93 18.00 8.92
C ILE A 634 -6.53 18.61 10.18
N ALA A 635 -7.86 18.68 10.30
CA ALA A 635 -8.53 19.15 11.51
C ALA A 635 -8.16 18.29 12.73
N ARG A 636 -8.16 16.97 12.57
CA ARG A 636 -7.77 16.02 13.63
C ARG A 636 -6.31 16.20 14.08
N ARG A 637 -5.37 16.35 13.12
CA ARG A 637 -3.96 16.58 13.40
C ARG A 637 -3.71 17.97 14.00
N SER A 638 -4.46 18.97 13.55
CA SER A 638 -4.46 20.33 14.13
C SER A 638 -4.88 20.31 15.60
N TRP A 639 -5.96 19.58 15.94
CA TRP A 639 -6.38 19.44 17.34
C TRP A 639 -5.33 18.76 18.21
N ALA A 640 -4.54 17.85 17.65
CA ALA A 640 -3.39 17.24 18.28
C ALA A 640 -2.15 18.16 18.40
N ARG A 641 -2.24 19.39 17.96
CA ARG A 641 -1.20 20.44 18.01
C ARG A 641 -0.07 20.25 16.98
N ASN A 642 -0.29 19.50 15.91
CA ASN A 642 0.69 19.40 14.82
C ASN A 642 0.77 20.76 14.10
N GLU A 643 1.95 21.39 14.11
CA GLU A 643 2.15 22.77 13.61
C GLU A 643 1.77 22.94 12.13
N GLY A 644 2.22 22.04 11.26
CA GLY A 644 1.87 22.07 9.83
C GLY A 644 0.38 21.98 9.59
N SER A 645 -0.33 21.17 10.39
CA SER A 645 -1.79 21.01 10.29
C SER A 645 -2.53 22.23 10.82
N MET A 646 -2.05 22.86 11.89
CA MET A 646 -2.61 24.13 12.37
C MET A 646 -2.45 25.24 11.30
N HIS A 647 -1.28 25.34 10.67
CA HIS A 647 -1.07 26.26 9.55
C HIS A 647 -2.04 25.97 8.39
N SER A 648 -2.14 24.73 7.97
CA SER A 648 -2.94 24.32 6.82
C SER A 648 -4.43 24.55 7.05
N ILE A 649 -4.96 24.23 8.23
CA ILE A 649 -6.40 24.37 8.50
C ILE A 649 -6.81 25.83 8.67
N VAL A 650 -5.94 26.69 9.23
CA VAL A 650 -6.19 28.13 9.30
C VAL A 650 -6.29 28.72 7.90
N ARG A 651 -5.33 28.41 7.03
CA ARG A 651 -5.34 28.82 5.62
C ARG A 651 -6.61 28.34 4.90
N GLU A 652 -7.07 27.14 5.21
CA GLU A 652 -8.28 26.58 4.58
C GLU A 652 -9.56 27.26 5.10
N MET A 653 -9.63 27.61 6.38
CA MET A 653 -10.75 28.40 6.93
C MET A 653 -10.83 29.81 6.30
N GLU A 654 -9.71 30.42 5.94
CA GLU A 654 -9.68 31.72 5.26
C GLU A 654 -10.21 31.64 3.81
N ARG A 655 -10.02 30.48 3.15
CA ARG A 655 -10.37 30.27 1.75
C ARG A 655 -11.76 29.70 1.53
N THR A 656 -12.29 28.97 2.53
CA THR A 656 -13.52 28.22 2.40
C THR A 656 -14.62 28.82 3.29
N PRO A 657 -15.55 29.61 2.72
CA PRO A 657 -16.67 30.17 3.47
C PRO A 657 -17.48 29.07 4.16
N GLY A 658 -17.72 29.23 5.46
CA GLY A 658 -18.49 28.29 6.27
C GLY A 658 -17.66 27.17 6.92
N LEU A 659 -16.39 26.99 6.55
CA LEU A 659 -15.50 26.09 7.30
C LEU A 659 -15.14 26.76 8.66
N LYS A 660 -15.44 26.03 9.74
CA LYS A 660 -15.09 26.47 11.09
C LYS A 660 -14.54 25.28 11.87
N VAL A 661 -13.25 25.31 12.14
CA VAL A 661 -12.55 24.27 12.87
C VAL A 661 -12.13 24.80 14.24
N THR A 662 -12.32 23.97 15.28
CA THR A 662 -11.86 24.29 16.63
C THR A 662 -10.34 24.20 16.69
N MET A 663 -9.68 25.29 17.04
CA MET A 663 -8.23 25.34 17.16
C MET A 663 -7.80 25.08 18.62
N PRO A 664 -6.71 24.34 18.86
CA PRO A 664 -6.17 24.15 20.19
C PRO A 664 -5.52 25.43 20.71
N ASN A 665 -5.68 25.70 22.00
CA ASN A 665 -4.84 26.67 22.70
C ASN A 665 -3.56 25.95 23.16
N ILE A 666 -2.42 26.51 22.83
CA ILE A 666 -1.12 25.94 23.22
C ILE A 666 -0.86 26.28 24.67
N VAL A 667 -0.60 25.26 25.46
CA VAL A 667 -0.28 25.39 26.89
C VAL A 667 1.24 25.50 27.03
N ASP A 668 1.69 26.44 27.85
CA ASP A 668 3.10 26.60 28.20
C ASP A 668 3.53 25.45 29.12
N ASP A 669 4.60 24.74 28.77
CA ASP A 669 5.12 23.62 29.56
C ASP A 669 5.43 24.03 31.00
N SER A 670 5.92 25.23 31.23
CA SER A 670 6.18 25.76 32.58
C SER A 670 4.95 25.79 33.47
N VAL A 671 3.75 25.92 32.92
CA VAL A 671 2.50 25.84 33.69
C VAL A 671 2.25 24.41 34.17
N VAL A 672 2.48 23.44 33.28
CA VAL A 672 2.30 22.01 33.60
C VAL A 672 3.36 21.56 34.62
N ASP A 673 4.62 21.92 34.39
CA ASP A 673 5.75 21.60 35.27
C ASP A 673 5.59 22.20 36.65
N SER A 674 4.96 23.38 36.76
CA SER A 674 4.66 23.99 38.07
C SER A 674 3.71 23.17 38.93
N VAL A 675 2.92 22.26 38.34
CA VAL A 675 1.94 21.42 39.03
C VAL A 675 2.50 20.03 39.34
N PHE A 676 3.19 19.41 38.36
CA PHE A 676 3.62 18.02 38.45
C PHE A 676 5.15 17.86 38.62
N GLY A 677 5.92 18.94 38.54
CA GLY A 677 7.38 18.90 38.50
C GLY A 677 7.89 18.59 37.07
N SER A 678 9.10 19.01 36.79
CA SER A 678 9.76 18.76 35.49
C SER A 678 10.22 17.30 35.35
#